data_40029f03642220b3acd681fca056f1bd
#
_entry.id   40029f03642220b3acd681fca056f1bd
#
_cell.length_a   1.000
_cell.length_b   1.000
_cell.length_c   1.000
_cell.angle_alpha   90.00
_cell.angle_beta   90.00
_cell.angle_gamma   90.00
#
_symmetry.space_group_name_H-M   'P 1'
#
loop_
_entity.id
_entity.type
_entity.pdbx_description
1 polymer ?
#
loop_
_entity_poly.entity_id
_entity_poly.type
_entity_poly.pdbx_seq_one_letter_code
_entity_poly.pdbx_strand_id
1 'polypeptide(L)'
;EKLFANKCNDFIELCAKGASLDKAQIIVMHNFLSDITDEELRELLSCVKGYQRCGVYFVLIDTISSFTLENRSKRFLSYVNELTQACDTFVLDEECFKYVVNPELNDDDAQDIAIYGDNFVLMYIKDALENTTPQMLYDFCMDVSNIKEKNKNIISFDQIHFYENHATCDYDRITIPVGVNYPTVWEMEFGSVGNSPIANFIVGEPGTGKSQLINTIILSGAKKYSPDELIFHLIDFKNNSDLNAFMTTTKIPHVKAILTSVKEEDSTIILSNLLIECENRIEQFKELSDQLQKPIRNIGEYNRGIDENHLNLPHMPKLIIIIDECQHLFVSDALSEMCERIVREGRSQGVHLILSTQVVERKMLKTLRLISGIYCFALGSGVNDTSELFENKKYLSTMSTDIPKGSYMCYASNNHGKDCATVKIAYADKKEVQYASEICTEWHQYPIDFAKIGDQSPLQYSPNDSFPTISKNTKDIYPLTMGINYMNDHPVILNFKREYNASLFMLGNNSEGVYGVFNTLCMQTKNCTTYVIDASKELKLLHQLERNPQSFKMGNETSFIEFLNELWKTYEERRKDIRGDYDPVFFFINEISNIDDFMNNVPLAQQEEQTDDDDLASLFKRRRQDNSERLLSKECLFKLLKEASRYNIFLCLSATNLSFVNDDAQYSNLSISAQYDILKKSCYIGVFNDASDVERITNFTFKTSTLNSINENMMILITRQNTVMKLKYYHF
;
A
#
# COMPACT_ATOMS: atom_id res chain seq x y z
N GLU A 1 -21.49 -40.97 -42.12
CA GLU A 1 -20.03 -41.13 -42.06
C GLU A 1 -19.30 -40.19 -43.01
N LYS A 2 -19.50 -40.32 -44.36
CA LYS A 2 -18.84 -39.43 -45.34
C LYS A 2 -19.17 -37.94 -45.15
N LEU A 3 -20.36 -37.59 -44.70
CA LEU A 3 -20.78 -36.20 -44.51
C LEU A 3 -20.08 -35.57 -43.30
N PHE A 4 -19.86 -36.36 -42.25
CA PHE A 4 -19.17 -35.93 -41.03
C PHE A 4 -17.66 -35.73 -41.30
N ALA A 5 -16.99 -36.71 -41.91
CA ALA A 5 -15.59 -36.61 -42.26
C ALA A 5 -15.30 -35.41 -43.19
N ASN A 6 -16.14 -35.20 -44.22
CA ASN A 6 -16.00 -34.04 -45.11
C ASN A 6 -16.19 -32.70 -44.40
N LYS A 7 -17.19 -32.59 -43.51
CA LYS A 7 -17.41 -31.34 -42.76
C LYS A 7 -16.33 -31.09 -41.71
N CYS A 8 -15.85 -32.13 -41.05
CA CYS A 8 -14.71 -31.99 -40.14
C CYS A 8 -13.44 -31.53 -40.88
N ASN A 9 -13.17 -32.07 -42.04
CA ASN A 9 -12.04 -31.65 -42.87
C ASN A 9 -12.17 -30.18 -43.34
N ASP A 10 -13.36 -29.77 -43.77
CA ASP A 10 -13.63 -28.37 -44.13
C ASP A 10 -13.41 -27.42 -42.97
N PHE A 11 -13.80 -27.81 -41.75
CA PHE A 11 -13.54 -27.04 -40.54
C PHE A 11 -12.06 -27.03 -40.13
N ILE A 12 -11.37 -28.17 -40.24
CA ILE A 12 -9.93 -28.26 -39.99
C ILE A 12 -9.17 -27.30 -40.92
N GLU A 13 -9.56 -27.24 -42.19
CA GLU A 13 -8.91 -26.39 -43.20
C GLU A 13 -9.19 -24.89 -42.92
N LEU A 14 -10.40 -24.54 -42.50
CA LEU A 14 -10.76 -23.17 -42.08
C LEU A 14 -10.00 -22.72 -40.86
N CYS A 15 -9.86 -23.57 -39.84
CA CYS A 15 -9.14 -23.27 -38.61
C CYS A 15 -7.63 -23.17 -38.83
N ALA A 16 -7.07 -24.05 -39.70
CA ALA A 16 -5.66 -23.98 -40.07
C ALA A 16 -5.31 -22.68 -40.82
N LYS A 17 -6.28 -22.06 -41.48
CA LYS A 17 -6.12 -20.76 -42.16
C LYS A 17 -6.32 -19.56 -41.19
N GLY A 18 -6.62 -19.80 -39.93
CA GLY A 18 -6.85 -18.73 -38.93
C GLY A 18 -8.11 -17.88 -39.17
N ALA A 19 -9.04 -18.37 -39.98
CA ALA A 19 -10.27 -17.68 -40.32
C ALA A 19 -11.28 -17.88 -39.19
N SER A 20 -11.76 -16.79 -38.59
CA SER A 20 -12.95 -16.82 -37.74
C SER A 20 -14.20 -16.85 -38.63
N LEU A 21 -15.19 -17.66 -38.25
CA LEU A 21 -16.47 -17.66 -38.95
C LEU A 21 -17.23 -16.36 -38.62
N ASP A 22 -17.83 -15.74 -39.63
CA ASP A 22 -18.68 -14.54 -39.45
C ASP A 22 -19.91 -14.82 -38.58
N LYS A 23 -20.26 -16.09 -38.37
CA LYS A 23 -21.39 -16.55 -37.56
C LYS A 23 -20.97 -17.77 -36.74
N ALA A 24 -21.34 -17.78 -35.47
CA ALA A 24 -21.21 -18.96 -34.64
C ALA A 24 -22.00 -20.15 -35.24
N GLN A 25 -21.39 -21.30 -35.25
CA GLN A 25 -22.02 -22.55 -35.67
C GLN A 25 -22.15 -23.50 -34.49
N ILE A 26 -23.35 -24.04 -34.30
CA ILE A 26 -23.61 -25.04 -33.27
C ILE A 26 -23.84 -26.37 -33.98
N ILE A 27 -23.03 -27.35 -33.67
CA ILE A 27 -23.13 -28.72 -34.18
C ILE A 27 -23.75 -29.58 -33.05
N VAL A 28 -24.96 -30.08 -33.30
CA VAL A 28 -25.63 -31.00 -32.38
C VAL A 28 -25.44 -32.42 -32.86
N MET A 29 -24.88 -33.28 -32.03
CA MET A 29 -24.69 -34.70 -32.28
C MET A 29 -25.47 -35.50 -31.23
N HIS A 30 -26.32 -36.41 -31.71
CA HIS A 30 -27.14 -37.26 -30.86
C HIS A 30 -26.82 -38.73 -31.13
N ASN A 31 -26.71 -39.57 -30.09
CA ASN A 31 -26.36 -41.00 -30.17
C ASN A 31 -25.11 -41.28 -31.00
N PHE A 32 -24.07 -40.49 -30.85
CA PHE A 32 -22.88 -40.56 -31.68
C PHE A 32 -21.89 -41.65 -31.25
N LEU A 33 -21.90 -42.06 -29.98
CA LEU A 33 -20.95 -43.03 -29.42
C LEU A 33 -21.19 -44.45 -29.94
N SER A 34 -22.41 -44.78 -30.39
CA SER A 34 -22.75 -46.11 -30.87
C SER A 34 -22.04 -46.46 -32.19
N ASP A 35 -21.88 -45.49 -33.08
CA ASP A 35 -21.46 -45.69 -34.48
C ASP A 35 -20.08 -45.10 -34.82
N ILE A 36 -19.46 -44.38 -33.85
CA ILE A 36 -18.17 -43.70 -34.04
C ILE A 36 -16.97 -44.67 -33.82
N THR A 37 -15.96 -44.56 -34.65
CA THR A 37 -14.69 -45.32 -34.50
C THR A 37 -13.72 -44.60 -33.55
N ASP A 38 -12.68 -45.30 -33.04
CA ASP A 38 -11.65 -44.70 -32.18
C ASP A 38 -10.95 -43.52 -32.88
N GLU A 39 -10.74 -43.57 -34.19
CA GLU A 39 -10.09 -42.50 -34.95
C GLU A 39 -10.98 -41.29 -35.11
N GLU A 40 -12.26 -41.48 -35.42
CA GLU A 40 -13.25 -40.40 -35.53
C GLU A 40 -13.51 -39.73 -34.18
N LEU A 41 -13.53 -40.48 -33.08
CA LEU A 41 -13.68 -39.94 -31.76
C LEU A 41 -12.47 -39.07 -31.35
N ARG A 42 -11.26 -39.50 -31.72
CA ARG A 42 -10.05 -38.71 -31.51
C ARG A 42 -10.08 -37.40 -32.32
N GLU A 43 -10.57 -37.45 -33.56
CA GLU A 43 -10.75 -36.26 -34.41
C GLU A 43 -11.81 -35.32 -33.81
N LEU A 44 -12.95 -35.86 -33.36
CA LEU A 44 -13.99 -35.09 -32.67
C LEU A 44 -13.43 -34.38 -31.42
N LEU A 45 -12.67 -35.11 -30.60
CA LEU A 45 -12.02 -34.52 -29.43
C LEU A 45 -11.07 -33.38 -29.79
N SER A 46 -10.31 -33.53 -30.87
CA SER A 46 -9.45 -32.46 -31.38
C SER A 46 -10.25 -31.26 -31.86
N CYS A 47 -11.40 -31.50 -32.50
CA CYS A 47 -12.31 -30.46 -32.94
C CYS A 47 -12.92 -29.71 -31.75
N VAL A 48 -13.41 -30.42 -30.72
CA VAL A 48 -13.99 -29.84 -29.50
C VAL A 48 -12.96 -28.98 -28.76
N LYS A 49 -11.74 -29.48 -28.61
CA LYS A 49 -10.67 -28.73 -27.94
C LYS A 49 -10.15 -27.52 -28.74
N GLY A 50 -10.25 -27.53 -30.09
CA GLY A 50 -9.62 -26.53 -30.96
C GLY A 50 -10.56 -25.46 -31.54
N TYR A 51 -11.83 -25.76 -31.79
CA TYR A 51 -12.65 -24.97 -32.71
C TYR A 51 -13.60 -23.96 -32.04
N GLN A 52 -13.72 -23.96 -30.75
CA GLN A 52 -14.39 -22.87 -30.03
C GLN A 52 -13.82 -21.49 -30.42
N ARG A 53 -12.52 -21.43 -30.68
CA ARG A 53 -11.81 -20.22 -31.13
C ARG A 53 -12.28 -19.72 -32.49
N CYS A 54 -12.80 -20.62 -33.33
CA CYS A 54 -13.29 -20.30 -34.65
C CYS A 54 -14.81 -20.04 -34.67
N GLY A 55 -15.46 -20.04 -33.52
CA GLY A 55 -16.91 -19.86 -33.41
C GLY A 55 -17.71 -21.12 -33.72
N VAL A 56 -17.13 -22.30 -33.57
CA VAL A 56 -17.81 -23.60 -33.72
C VAL A 56 -17.97 -24.24 -32.35
N TYR A 57 -19.20 -24.57 -32.00
CA TYR A 57 -19.58 -25.15 -30.71
C TYR A 57 -20.25 -26.51 -30.93
N PHE A 58 -19.96 -27.45 -30.04
CA PHE A 58 -20.54 -28.79 -30.07
C PHE A 58 -21.51 -28.99 -28.93
N VAL A 59 -22.71 -29.53 -29.23
CA VAL A 59 -23.66 -30.03 -28.28
C VAL A 59 -23.74 -31.53 -28.49
N LEU A 60 -23.14 -32.28 -27.56
CA LEU A 60 -23.02 -33.74 -27.66
C LEU A 60 -24.04 -34.36 -26.70
N ILE A 61 -24.95 -35.17 -27.25
CA ILE A 61 -26.00 -35.81 -26.48
C ILE A 61 -25.89 -37.31 -26.71
N ASP A 62 -25.63 -38.05 -25.64
CA ASP A 62 -25.56 -39.51 -25.73
C ASP A 62 -25.95 -40.18 -24.44
N THR A 63 -26.21 -41.46 -24.48
CA THR A 63 -26.47 -42.32 -23.31
C THR A 63 -25.18 -43.10 -23.02
N ILE A 64 -24.50 -42.73 -21.95
CA ILE A 64 -23.32 -43.42 -21.48
C ILE A 64 -23.76 -44.56 -20.53
N SER A 65 -23.70 -45.77 -21.01
CA SER A 65 -24.04 -46.96 -20.25
C SER A 65 -23.11 -48.13 -20.66
N SER A 66 -23.07 -49.15 -19.82
CA SER A 66 -22.34 -50.40 -20.15
C SER A 66 -22.72 -50.95 -21.51
N PHE A 67 -23.98 -50.82 -21.91
CA PHE A 67 -24.47 -51.31 -23.19
C PHE A 67 -23.89 -50.52 -24.39
N THR A 68 -23.75 -49.22 -24.27
CA THR A 68 -23.19 -48.36 -25.38
C THR A 68 -21.69 -48.45 -25.46
N LEU A 69 -21.00 -48.75 -24.35
CA LEU A 69 -19.55 -48.80 -24.24
C LEU A 69 -18.97 -50.21 -24.12
N GLU A 70 -19.85 -51.23 -24.04
CA GLU A 70 -19.46 -52.63 -23.95
C GLU A 70 -18.63 -53.04 -25.17
N ASN A 71 -17.52 -53.71 -24.92
CA ASN A 71 -16.55 -54.15 -25.96
C ASN A 71 -15.77 -53.01 -26.69
N ARG A 72 -15.83 -51.76 -26.23
CA ARG A 72 -14.99 -50.69 -26.75
C ARG A 72 -13.54 -50.81 -26.24
N SER A 73 -12.61 -50.27 -27.03
CA SER A 73 -11.20 -50.32 -26.69
C SER A 73 -10.90 -49.40 -25.47
N LYS A 74 -9.85 -49.73 -24.72
CA LYS A 74 -9.37 -48.83 -23.64
C LYS A 74 -9.00 -47.43 -24.17
N ARG A 75 -8.60 -47.31 -25.42
CA ARG A 75 -8.36 -46.03 -26.07
C ARG A 75 -9.65 -45.26 -26.31
N PHE A 76 -10.70 -45.93 -26.72
CA PHE A 76 -12.02 -45.34 -26.91
C PHE A 76 -12.52 -44.74 -25.58
N LEU A 77 -12.47 -45.50 -24.49
CA LEU A 77 -12.88 -45.03 -23.16
C LEU A 77 -12.03 -43.85 -22.69
N SER A 78 -10.71 -43.86 -22.93
CA SER A 78 -9.85 -42.73 -22.64
C SER A 78 -10.26 -41.46 -23.42
N TYR A 79 -10.62 -41.59 -24.68
CA TYR A 79 -11.09 -40.46 -25.50
C TYR A 79 -12.47 -39.94 -25.04
N VAL A 80 -13.37 -40.83 -24.63
CA VAL A 80 -14.65 -40.42 -24.02
C VAL A 80 -14.41 -39.66 -22.73
N ASN A 81 -13.53 -40.14 -21.87
CA ASN A 81 -13.16 -39.45 -20.63
C ASN A 81 -12.55 -38.06 -20.90
N GLU A 82 -11.62 -38.00 -21.87
CA GLU A 82 -11.07 -36.70 -22.28
C GLU A 82 -12.12 -35.76 -22.88
N LEU A 83 -13.12 -36.29 -23.58
CA LEU A 83 -14.21 -35.52 -24.16
C LEU A 83 -15.13 -34.94 -23.08
N THR A 84 -15.47 -35.73 -22.07
CA THR A 84 -16.29 -35.25 -20.93
C THR A 84 -15.55 -34.17 -20.14
N GLN A 85 -14.23 -34.30 -19.98
CA GLN A 85 -13.41 -33.26 -19.32
C GLN A 85 -13.24 -31.99 -20.18
N ALA A 86 -13.32 -32.12 -21.51
CA ALA A 86 -13.20 -30.99 -22.44
C ALA A 86 -14.52 -30.22 -22.65
N CYS A 87 -15.66 -30.74 -22.17
CA CYS A 87 -16.98 -30.16 -22.31
C CYS A 87 -17.57 -29.80 -20.93
N ASP A 88 -18.44 -28.82 -20.91
CA ASP A 88 -19.38 -28.65 -19.80
C ASP A 88 -20.33 -29.85 -19.79
N THR A 89 -20.22 -30.70 -18.79
CA THR A 89 -20.92 -32.00 -18.77
C THR A 89 -22.13 -31.95 -17.84
N PHE A 90 -23.26 -32.31 -18.42
CA PHE A 90 -24.54 -32.42 -17.72
C PHE A 90 -24.99 -33.89 -17.79
N VAL A 91 -25.39 -34.42 -16.66
CA VAL A 91 -26.02 -35.75 -16.56
C VAL A 91 -27.50 -35.56 -16.30
N LEU A 92 -28.34 -36.15 -17.14
CA LEU A 92 -29.79 -36.19 -16.97
C LEU A 92 -30.12 -37.44 -16.11
N ASP A 93 -30.70 -37.21 -14.96
CA ASP A 93 -31.19 -38.23 -14.04
C ASP A 93 -32.71 -37.99 -13.83
N GLU A 94 -33.52 -38.99 -13.98
CA GLU A 94 -34.99 -39.07 -13.99
C GLU A 94 -35.78 -37.77 -13.83
N GLU A 95 -35.38 -36.86 -12.93
CA GLU A 95 -36.08 -35.60 -12.63
C GLU A 95 -35.25 -34.34 -12.67
N CYS A 96 -33.93 -34.44 -12.87
CA CYS A 96 -33.04 -33.26 -12.81
C CYS A 96 -31.83 -33.37 -13.75
N PHE A 97 -31.30 -32.22 -14.17
CA PHE A 97 -29.98 -32.12 -14.71
C PHE A 97 -28.96 -31.92 -13.61
N LYS A 98 -27.88 -32.70 -13.63
CA LYS A 98 -26.72 -32.54 -12.77
C LYS A 98 -25.58 -31.96 -13.61
N TYR A 99 -25.13 -30.75 -13.31
CA TYR A 99 -23.85 -30.26 -13.81
C TYR A 99 -22.74 -30.91 -13.01
N VAL A 100 -21.82 -31.58 -13.69
CA VAL A 100 -20.75 -32.35 -13.07
C VAL A 100 -19.45 -31.59 -13.17
N VAL A 101 -18.83 -31.30 -12.02
CA VAL A 101 -17.52 -30.66 -11.95
C VAL A 101 -16.45 -31.75 -12.01
N ASN A 102 -15.41 -31.55 -12.82
CA ASN A 102 -14.35 -32.51 -13.08
C ASN A 102 -14.90 -33.90 -13.45
N PRO A 103 -15.67 -34.01 -14.53
CA PRO A 103 -16.34 -35.28 -14.87
C PRO A 103 -15.31 -36.35 -15.24
N GLU A 104 -15.44 -37.51 -14.63
CA GLU A 104 -14.65 -38.71 -14.93
C GLU A 104 -15.57 -39.87 -15.25
N LEU A 105 -15.16 -40.67 -16.26
CA LEU A 105 -15.84 -41.88 -16.62
C LEU A 105 -15.33 -43.01 -15.72
N ASN A 106 -16.21 -43.67 -14.96
CA ASN A 106 -15.87 -44.85 -14.19
C ASN A 106 -15.80 -46.07 -15.13
N ASP A 107 -14.62 -46.66 -15.27
CA ASP A 107 -14.37 -47.84 -16.09
C ASP A 107 -13.96 -49.08 -15.26
N ASP A 108 -13.83 -48.94 -13.95
CA ASP A 108 -13.30 -50.03 -13.10
C ASP A 108 -14.33 -51.13 -12.75
N ASP A 109 -15.62 -50.80 -12.78
CA ASP A 109 -16.69 -51.78 -12.51
C ASP A 109 -17.49 -52.10 -13.78
N ALA A 110 -17.27 -53.28 -14.32
CA ALA A 110 -17.88 -53.78 -15.55
C ALA A 110 -19.43 -53.85 -15.58
N GLN A 111 -20.12 -53.43 -14.56
CA GLN A 111 -21.59 -53.50 -14.46
C GLN A 111 -22.32 -52.18 -14.73
N ASP A 112 -21.73 -51.02 -14.41
CA ASP A 112 -22.37 -49.71 -14.64
C ASP A 112 -21.32 -48.63 -14.93
N ILE A 113 -21.16 -48.32 -16.20
CA ILE A 113 -20.30 -47.16 -16.62
C ILE A 113 -21.11 -45.90 -16.47
N ALA A 114 -20.64 -45.00 -15.60
CA ALA A 114 -21.29 -43.75 -15.31
C ALA A 114 -20.30 -42.60 -15.24
N ILE A 115 -20.77 -41.38 -15.41
CA ILE A 115 -19.97 -40.17 -15.22
C ILE A 115 -20.07 -39.74 -13.77
N TYR A 116 -18.92 -39.63 -13.09
CA TYR A 116 -18.78 -39.11 -11.74
C TYR A 116 -17.98 -37.81 -11.74
N GLY A 117 -18.01 -37.08 -10.65
CA GLY A 117 -17.20 -35.87 -10.44
C GLY A 117 -17.19 -35.45 -8.98
N ASP A 118 -16.25 -34.57 -8.63
CA ASP A 118 -16.02 -34.14 -7.23
C ASP A 118 -17.22 -33.42 -6.60
N ASN A 119 -17.99 -32.71 -7.43
CA ASN A 119 -19.18 -31.96 -7.03
C ASN A 119 -20.19 -31.91 -8.16
N PHE A 120 -21.46 -31.76 -7.84
CA PHE A 120 -22.51 -31.51 -8.81
C PHE A 120 -23.47 -30.43 -8.34
N VAL A 121 -24.01 -29.65 -9.28
CA VAL A 121 -25.06 -28.66 -9.05
C VAL A 121 -26.37 -29.20 -9.61
N LEU A 122 -27.39 -29.34 -8.78
CA LEU A 122 -28.71 -29.77 -9.18
C LEU A 122 -29.45 -28.59 -9.85
N MET A 123 -29.86 -28.75 -11.10
CA MET A 123 -30.71 -27.82 -11.82
C MET A 123 -32.10 -28.45 -12.04
N TYR A 124 -33.08 -27.95 -11.37
CA TYR A 124 -34.47 -28.38 -11.58
C TYR A 124 -35.05 -27.72 -12.82
N ILE A 125 -35.44 -28.52 -13.81
CA ILE A 125 -36.08 -28.05 -15.06
C ILE A 125 -37.52 -28.54 -15.16
N LYS A 126 -38.10 -29.05 -14.09
CA LYS A 126 -39.37 -29.77 -14.09
C LYS A 126 -40.53 -29.01 -14.77
N ASP A 127 -40.59 -27.68 -14.66
CA ASP A 127 -41.68 -26.90 -15.23
C ASP A 127 -41.42 -26.29 -16.61
N ALA A 128 -40.15 -26.30 -17.03
CA ALA A 128 -39.75 -25.66 -18.29
C ALA A 128 -39.97 -26.57 -19.53
N LEU A 129 -39.82 -27.88 -19.38
CA LEU A 129 -39.95 -28.83 -20.51
C LEU A 129 -41.38 -29.20 -20.84
N GLU A 130 -42.30 -29.26 -19.87
CA GLU A 130 -43.71 -29.61 -20.10
C GLU A 130 -44.48 -28.51 -20.84
N ASN A 131 -44.02 -27.25 -20.76
CA ASN A 131 -44.70 -26.07 -21.37
C ASN A 131 -43.91 -25.48 -22.55
N THR A 132 -42.78 -26.04 -22.96
CA THR A 132 -41.97 -25.49 -24.05
C THR A 132 -42.52 -25.84 -25.40
N THR A 133 -43.15 -24.90 -26.06
CA THR A 133 -43.61 -25.08 -27.46
C THR A 133 -42.42 -24.96 -28.43
N PRO A 134 -42.51 -25.57 -29.63
CA PRO A 134 -41.52 -25.39 -30.70
C PRO A 134 -41.28 -23.90 -31.04
N GLN A 135 -42.31 -23.06 -30.87
CA GLN A 135 -42.19 -21.60 -31.06
C GLN A 135 -41.32 -20.95 -29.99
N MET A 136 -41.47 -21.31 -28.71
CA MET A 136 -40.63 -20.79 -27.63
C MET A 136 -39.17 -21.19 -27.81
N LEU A 137 -38.92 -22.42 -28.29
CA LEU A 137 -37.57 -22.85 -28.63
C LEU A 137 -36.98 -22.07 -29.82
N TYR A 138 -37.82 -21.81 -30.84
CA TYR A 138 -37.45 -20.99 -31.98
C TYR A 138 -37.17 -19.54 -31.54
N ASP A 139 -38.02 -18.94 -30.72
CA ASP A 139 -37.89 -17.58 -30.21
C ASP A 139 -36.64 -17.47 -29.32
N PHE A 140 -36.39 -18.46 -28.45
CA PHE A 140 -35.14 -18.57 -27.68
C PHE A 140 -33.90 -18.66 -28.58
N CYS A 141 -33.95 -19.51 -29.62
CA CYS A 141 -32.83 -19.61 -30.58
C CYS A 141 -32.67 -18.32 -31.40
N MET A 142 -33.78 -17.61 -31.71
CA MET A 142 -33.73 -16.31 -32.36
C MET A 142 -33.21 -15.22 -31.43
N ASP A 143 -33.61 -15.23 -30.17
CA ASP A 143 -33.08 -14.31 -29.16
C ASP A 143 -31.59 -14.56 -28.93
N VAL A 144 -31.17 -15.81 -28.78
CA VAL A 144 -29.74 -16.20 -28.75
C VAL A 144 -29.04 -15.79 -30.04
N SER A 145 -29.69 -15.88 -31.21
CA SER A 145 -29.12 -15.45 -32.49
C SER A 145 -29.12 -13.92 -32.67
N ASN A 146 -30.09 -13.20 -32.07
CA ASN A 146 -30.19 -11.75 -32.09
C ASN A 146 -29.31 -11.06 -31.04
N ILE A 147 -28.78 -11.81 -30.08
CA ILE A 147 -27.64 -11.39 -29.23
C ILE A 147 -26.35 -11.14 -30.04
N LYS A 148 -26.52 -10.93 -31.35
CA LYS A 148 -25.53 -11.02 -32.42
C LYS A 148 -24.47 -9.95 -32.52
N GLU A 149 -24.51 -8.86 -31.80
CA GLU A 149 -23.52 -7.79 -31.98
C GLU A 149 -22.90 -7.23 -30.69
N LYS A 150 -23.33 -7.69 -29.53
CA LYS A 150 -22.85 -7.19 -28.25
C LYS A 150 -22.09 -8.20 -27.41
N ASN A 151 -22.02 -9.44 -27.83
CA ASN A 151 -21.41 -10.47 -27.01
C ASN A 151 -19.93 -10.73 -27.38
N LYS A 152 -19.11 -9.79 -27.12
CA LYS A 152 -17.96 -10.15 -26.30
C LYS A 152 -18.54 -10.85 -25.09
N ASN A 153 -18.18 -12.08 -24.87
CA ASN A 153 -18.59 -12.92 -23.76
C ASN A 153 -18.17 -12.24 -22.41
N ILE A 154 -18.85 -11.16 -22.04
CA ILE A 154 -18.49 -10.27 -20.93
C ILE A 154 -19.31 -10.71 -19.73
N ILE A 155 -18.65 -10.95 -18.59
CA ILE A 155 -19.32 -11.14 -17.31
C ILE A 155 -19.68 -9.75 -16.80
N SER A 156 -20.96 -9.51 -16.51
CA SER A 156 -21.36 -8.26 -15.89
C SER A 156 -21.00 -8.23 -14.41
N PHE A 157 -20.78 -7.04 -13.89
CA PHE A 157 -20.50 -6.82 -12.47
C PHE A 157 -21.63 -7.40 -11.58
N ASP A 158 -22.90 -7.25 -11.99
CA ASP A 158 -24.05 -7.79 -11.26
C ASP A 158 -24.02 -9.32 -11.15
N GLN A 159 -23.45 -10.04 -12.11
CA GLN A 159 -23.39 -11.51 -12.09
C GLN A 159 -22.45 -12.05 -11.00
N ILE A 160 -21.43 -11.31 -10.59
CA ILE A 160 -20.53 -11.73 -9.51
C ILE A 160 -21.08 -11.39 -8.12
N HIS A 161 -22.12 -10.54 -8.03
CA HIS A 161 -22.76 -10.11 -6.79
C HIS A 161 -24.16 -10.68 -6.55
N PHE A 162 -24.62 -11.62 -7.39
CA PHE A 162 -26.00 -12.11 -7.37
C PHE A 162 -26.36 -12.89 -6.08
N TYR A 163 -25.38 -13.45 -5.37
CA TYR A 163 -25.60 -14.27 -4.18
C TYR A 163 -25.04 -13.67 -2.88
N GLU A 164 -24.63 -12.41 -2.91
CA GLU A 164 -24.05 -11.79 -1.71
C GLU A 164 -25.13 -11.31 -0.75
N ASN A 165 -25.27 -12.05 0.35
CA ASN A 165 -25.67 -11.45 1.62
C ASN A 165 -24.43 -10.76 2.20
N HIS A 166 -24.59 -9.56 2.79
CA HIS A 166 -23.49 -8.89 3.52
C HIS A 166 -22.79 -9.91 4.41
N ALA A 167 -21.51 -10.11 4.14
CA ALA A 167 -20.75 -11.14 4.81
C ALA A 167 -20.70 -10.83 6.31
N THR A 168 -20.89 -11.85 7.14
CA THR A 168 -20.56 -11.76 8.56
C THR A 168 -19.09 -11.36 8.66
N CYS A 169 -18.80 -10.29 9.42
CA CYS A 169 -17.49 -9.70 9.54
C CYS A 169 -16.42 -10.75 9.91
N ASP A 170 -15.58 -11.12 8.96
CA ASP A 170 -14.37 -11.88 9.23
C ASP A 170 -13.23 -10.90 9.47
N TYR A 171 -12.89 -10.67 10.74
CA TYR A 171 -11.81 -9.74 11.11
C TYR A 171 -10.45 -10.16 10.57
N ASP A 172 -10.24 -11.46 10.31
CA ASP A 172 -8.95 -11.97 9.87
C ASP A 172 -8.79 -11.92 8.35
N ARG A 173 -9.91 -12.00 7.59
CA ARG A 173 -9.88 -12.14 6.14
C ARG A 173 -11.00 -11.35 5.45
N ILE A 174 -10.68 -10.79 4.28
CA ILE A 174 -11.66 -10.27 3.33
C ILE A 174 -11.48 -10.93 1.98
N THR A 175 -12.57 -11.10 1.24
CA THR A 175 -12.58 -11.64 -0.11
C THR A 175 -13.34 -10.71 -1.04
N ILE A 176 -12.76 -10.39 -2.19
CA ILE A 176 -13.32 -9.46 -3.17
C ILE A 176 -13.62 -10.22 -4.45
N PRO A 177 -14.90 -10.34 -4.86
CA PRO A 177 -15.28 -10.95 -6.13
C PRO A 177 -14.72 -10.12 -7.29
N VAL A 178 -14.06 -10.78 -8.25
CA VAL A 178 -13.45 -10.08 -9.39
C VAL A 178 -13.84 -10.67 -10.75
N GLY A 179 -14.41 -11.87 -10.75
CA GLY A 179 -14.77 -12.54 -11.98
C GLY A 179 -15.32 -13.93 -11.74
N VAL A 180 -15.29 -14.77 -12.75
CA VAL A 180 -15.73 -16.17 -12.66
C VAL A 180 -14.69 -17.11 -13.21
N ASN A 181 -14.49 -18.20 -12.50
CA ASN A 181 -13.93 -19.44 -13.01
C ASN A 181 -15.06 -20.44 -12.98
N TYR A 182 -15.72 -20.61 -14.14
CA TYR A 182 -16.97 -21.36 -14.19
C TYR A 182 -16.90 -22.71 -13.50
N PRO A 183 -17.89 -23.05 -12.65
CA PRO A 183 -19.15 -22.33 -12.40
C PRO A 183 -19.08 -21.35 -11.22
N THR A 184 -17.93 -21.15 -10.59
CA THR A 184 -17.77 -20.43 -9.35
C THR A 184 -17.33 -18.99 -9.56
N VAL A 185 -17.75 -18.09 -8.67
CA VAL A 185 -17.21 -16.73 -8.57
C VAL A 185 -15.78 -16.83 -8.06
N TRP A 186 -14.88 -16.14 -8.74
CA TRP A 186 -13.49 -16.03 -8.30
C TRP A 186 -13.31 -14.80 -7.41
N GLU A 187 -12.79 -15.01 -6.22
CA GLU A 187 -12.54 -13.96 -5.25
C GLU A 187 -11.05 -13.76 -5.01
N MET A 188 -10.62 -12.51 -4.95
CA MET A 188 -9.31 -12.15 -4.41
C MET A 188 -9.37 -12.16 -2.89
N GLU A 189 -8.38 -12.78 -2.27
CA GLU A 189 -8.30 -12.91 -0.82
C GLU A 189 -7.23 -11.97 -0.24
N PHE A 190 -7.56 -11.36 0.90
CA PHE A 190 -6.64 -10.56 1.71
C PHE A 190 -6.83 -10.95 3.18
N GLY A 191 -5.76 -11.40 3.83
CA GLY A 191 -5.86 -11.87 5.20
C GLY A 191 -4.66 -11.51 6.06
N SER A 192 -4.88 -11.39 7.36
CA SER A 192 -3.87 -11.03 8.36
C SER A 192 -3.12 -12.22 8.93
N VAL A 193 -3.65 -13.44 8.79
CA VAL A 193 -3.12 -14.67 9.38
C VAL A 193 -3.12 -15.84 8.39
N GLY A 194 -2.41 -16.91 8.73
CA GLY A 194 -2.44 -18.16 7.98
C GLY A 194 -1.69 -18.12 6.63
N ASN A 195 -2.22 -18.81 5.62
CA ASN A 195 -1.66 -18.90 4.27
C ASN A 195 -2.25 -17.87 3.29
N SER A 196 -2.97 -16.86 3.79
CA SER A 196 -3.52 -15.81 2.94
C SER A 196 -2.44 -15.06 2.17
N PRO A 197 -2.75 -14.54 0.97
CA PRO A 197 -1.79 -13.81 0.18
C PRO A 197 -1.27 -12.57 0.90
N ILE A 198 0.00 -12.31 0.71
CA ILE A 198 0.67 -11.14 1.29
C ILE A 198 0.49 -9.93 0.38
N ALA A 199 0.57 -10.14 -0.93
CA ALA A 199 0.37 -9.13 -1.96
C ALA A 199 -0.25 -9.75 -3.22
N ASN A 200 -0.83 -8.88 -4.06
CA ASN A 200 -1.36 -9.26 -5.37
C ASN A 200 -0.57 -8.54 -6.45
N PHE A 201 -0.26 -9.24 -7.52
CA PHE A 201 0.48 -8.72 -8.65
C PHE A 201 -0.33 -8.85 -9.93
N ILE A 202 -0.53 -7.74 -10.64
CA ILE A 202 -1.29 -7.67 -11.88
C ILE A 202 -0.34 -7.29 -13.02
N VAL A 203 -0.21 -8.16 -14.01
CA VAL A 203 0.58 -7.88 -15.21
C VAL A 203 -0.30 -7.95 -16.44
N GLY A 204 -0.14 -7.03 -17.36
CA GLY A 204 -0.87 -7.05 -18.62
C GLY A 204 -0.46 -5.95 -19.57
N GLU A 205 -0.42 -6.30 -20.87
CA GLU A 205 -0.17 -5.33 -21.93
C GLU A 205 -1.27 -4.23 -21.99
N PRO A 206 -0.99 -3.11 -22.65
CA PRO A 206 -2.01 -2.09 -22.89
C PRO A 206 -3.25 -2.65 -23.61
N GLY A 207 -4.44 -2.36 -23.11
CA GLY A 207 -5.71 -2.80 -23.70
C GLY A 207 -6.14 -4.23 -23.36
N THR A 208 -5.48 -4.91 -22.42
CA THR A 208 -5.85 -6.28 -21.98
C THR A 208 -6.90 -6.32 -20.88
N GLY A 209 -7.26 -5.17 -20.28
CA GLY A 209 -8.28 -5.09 -19.22
C GLY A 209 -7.73 -4.86 -17.81
N LYS A 210 -6.47 -4.50 -17.66
CA LYS A 210 -5.82 -4.24 -16.36
C LYS A 210 -6.58 -3.19 -15.53
N SER A 211 -6.83 -2.01 -16.10
CA SER A 211 -7.64 -0.96 -15.43
C SER A 211 -9.04 -1.43 -15.08
N GLN A 212 -9.64 -2.26 -15.95
CA GLN A 212 -10.94 -2.83 -15.68
C GLN A 212 -10.95 -3.77 -14.47
N LEU A 213 -9.92 -4.62 -14.34
CA LEU A 213 -9.76 -5.45 -13.15
C LEU A 213 -9.61 -4.59 -11.89
N ILE A 214 -8.82 -3.54 -11.96
CA ILE A 214 -8.63 -2.60 -10.83
C ILE A 214 -9.97 -1.95 -10.44
N ASN A 215 -10.73 -1.44 -11.41
CA ASN A 215 -12.05 -0.85 -11.16
C ASN A 215 -13.02 -1.88 -10.53
N THR A 216 -13.02 -3.10 -11.06
CA THR A 216 -13.83 -4.19 -10.50
C THR A 216 -13.44 -4.49 -9.06
N ILE A 217 -12.15 -4.56 -8.73
CA ILE A 217 -11.68 -4.78 -7.35
C ILE A 217 -12.19 -3.70 -6.40
N ILE A 218 -12.06 -2.43 -6.79
CA ILE A 218 -12.46 -1.29 -5.95
C ILE A 218 -13.97 -1.29 -5.73
N LEU A 219 -14.75 -1.39 -6.81
CA LEU A 219 -16.22 -1.34 -6.73
C LEU A 219 -16.79 -2.58 -6.02
N SER A 220 -16.26 -3.78 -6.29
CA SER A 220 -16.68 -5.01 -5.63
C SER A 220 -16.38 -5.00 -4.14
N GLY A 221 -15.17 -4.55 -3.76
CA GLY A 221 -14.80 -4.41 -2.36
C GLY A 221 -15.70 -3.42 -1.63
N ALA A 222 -15.96 -2.27 -2.25
CA ALA A 222 -16.80 -1.23 -1.67
C ALA A 222 -18.30 -1.62 -1.60
N LYS A 223 -18.77 -2.50 -2.49
CA LYS A 223 -20.14 -3.03 -2.43
C LYS A 223 -20.29 -4.04 -1.30
N LYS A 224 -19.26 -4.83 -1.02
CA LYS A 224 -19.32 -5.94 -0.08
C LYS A 224 -19.02 -5.54 1.37
N TYR A 225 -18.13 -4.59 1.59
CA TYR A 225 -17.62 -4.18 2.91
C TYR A 225 -17.88 -2.71 3.20
N SER A 226 -18.05 -2.36 4.46
CA SER A 226 -18.15 -0.97 4.90
C SER A 226 -16.79 -0.24 4.90
N PRO A 227 -16.75 1.10 4.92
CA PRO A 227 -15.50 1.85 5.09
C PRO A 227 -14.76 1.60 6.42
N ASP A 228 -15.43 1.07 7.45
CA ASP A 228 -14.78 0.65 8.71
C ASP A 228 -14.09 -0.71 8.59
N GLU A 229 -14.36 -1.47 7.52
CA GLU A 229 -13.76 -2.77 7.26
C GLU A 229 -12.72 -2.72 6.15
N LEU A 230 -12.94 -1.89 5.13
CA LEU A 230 -12.10 -1.81 3.93
C LEU A 230 -11.98 -0.40 3.39
N ILE A 231 -10.75 0.04 3.17
CA ILE A 231 -10.43 1.30 2.49
C ILE A 231 -9.36 1.09 1.41
N PHE A 232 -9.33 2.00 0.44
CA PHE A 232 -8.39 1.98 -0.67
C PHE A 232 -7.54 3.25 -0.74
N HIS A 233 -6.24 3.07 -1.01
CA HIS A 233 -5.36 4.13 -1.49
C HIS A 233 -4.92 3.79 -2.93
N LEU A 234 -5.03 4.76 -3.82
CA LEU A 234 -4.73 4.60 -5.24
C LEU A 234 -3.50 5.42 -5.60
N ILE A 235 -2.50 4.79 -6.21
CA ILE A 235 -1.24 5.42 -6.61
C ILE A 235 -0.99 5.11 -8.08
N ASP A 236 -0.81 6.14 -8.90
CA ASP A 236 -0.57 6.01 -10.33
C ASP A 236 0.65 6.83 -10.75
N PHE A 237 1.67 6.13 -11.24
CA PHE A 237 2.89 6.76 -11.78
C PHE A 237 2.71 7.30 -13.20
N LYS A 238 1.64 6.89 -13.89
CA LYS A 238 1.37 7.29 -15.27
C LYS A 238 0.00 7.93 -15.36
N ASN A 239 -0.16 9.15 -15.12
CA ASN A 239 -1.40 9.94 -15.22
C ASN A 239 -2.55 9.22 -15.98
N ASN A 240 -3.07 8.14 -15.40
CA ASN A 240 -4.10 7.32 -15.99
C ASN A 240 -5.47 7.93 -15.70
N SER A 241 -6.24 8.21 -16.74
CA SER A 241 -7.58 8.78 -16.62
C SER A 241 -8.56 7.88 -15.84
N ASP A 242 -8.32 6.57 -15.80
CA ASP A 242 -9.24 5.61 -15.19
C ASP A 242 -9.25 5.75 -13.66
N LEU A 243 -8.11 5.88 -13.00
CA LEU A 243 -8.07 6.12 -11.55
C LEU A 243 -8.56 7.53 -11.17
N ASN A 244 -8.38 8.51 -12.05
CA ASN A 244 -8.93 9.86 -11.86
C ASN A 244 -10.46 9.89 -11.78
N ALA A 245 -11.16 8.90 -12.34
CA ALA A 245 -12.61 8.81 -12.22
C ALA A 245 -13.07 8.72 -10.76
N PHE A 246 -12.30 8.07 -9.89
CA PHE A 246 -12.60 8.00 -8.45
C PHE A 246 -12.48 9.36 -7.72
N MET A 247 -11.79 10.33 -8.31
CA MET A 247 -11.76 11.72 -7.79
C MET A 247 -12.95 12.55 -8.28
N THR A 248 -13.56 12.20 -9.41
CA THR A 248 -14.50 13.06 -10.12
C THR A 248 -15.89 12.45 -10.23
N THR A 249 -16.04 11.37 -10.96
CA THR A 249 -17.33 10.78 -11.36
C THR A 249 -17.73 9.55 -10.54
N THR A 250 -16.74 8.79 -10.05
CA THR A 250 -16.95 7.49 -9.38
C THR A 250 -16.56 7.58 -7.90
N LYS A 251 -16.83 8.72 -7.27
CA LYS A 251 -16.49 8.95 -5.86
C LYS A 251 -17.21 7.99 -4.94
N ILE A 252 -16.48 7.32 -4.05
CA ILE A 252 -17.02 6.41 -3.04
C ILE A 252 -16.30 6.62 -1.69
N PRO A 253 -16.98 6.38 -0.55
CA PRO A 253 -16.39 6.66 0.77
C PRO A 253 -15.23 5.75 1.14
N HIS A 254 -15.02 4.65 0.43
CA HIS A 254 -13.93 3.69 0.66
C HIS A 254 -12.57 4.17 0.12
N VAL A 255 -12.56 5.03 -0.89
CA VAL A 255 -11.30 5.58 -1.43
C VAL A 255 -10.90 6.79 -0.61
N LYS A 256 -9.79 6.68 0.12
CA LYS A 256 -9.32 7.71 1.06
C LYS A 256 -8.16 8.53 0.52
N ALA A 257 -7.40 7.99 -0.42
CA ALA A 257 -6.26 8.69 -1.01
C ALA A 257 -6.10 8.33 -2.48
N ILE A 258 -5.83 9.33 -3.31
CA ILE A 258 -5.52 9.15 -4.73
C ILE A 258 -4.32 10.04 -5.07
N LEU A 259 -3.26 9.42 -5.54
CA LEU A 259 -2.07 10.08 -6.09
C LEU A 259 -1.96 9.75 -7.56
N THR A 260 -2.03 10.76 -8.40
CA THR A 260 -1.85 10.60 -9.85
C THR A 260 -0.66 11.42 -10.32
N SER A 261 -0.07 11.01 -11.44
CA SER A 261 1.13 11.68 -12.00
C SER A 261 2.32 11.70 -11.05
N VAL A 262 2.46 10.64 -10.25
CA VAL A 262 3.55 10.51 -9.29
C VAL A 262 4.87 10.40 -10.05
N LYS A 263 5.86 11.19 -9.63
CA LYS A 263 7.20 11.11 -10.20
C LYS A 263 7.97 9.98 -9.52
N GLU A 264 8.87 9.34 -10.26
CA GLU A 264 9.77 8.31 -9.74
C GLU A 264 10.52 8.76 -8.48
N GLU A 265 10.85 10.04 -8.43
CA GLU A 265 11.57 10.69 -7.32
C GLU A 265 10.76 10.67 -6.01
N ASP A 266 9.44 10.63 -6.07
CA ASP A 266 8.56 10.57 -4.91
C ASP A 266 8.41 9.15 -4.34
N SER A 267 8.94 8.12 -5.01
CA SER A 267 8.79 6.72 -4.61
C SER A 267 9.28 6.43 -3.18
N THR A 268 10.43 7.03 -2.78
CA THR A 268 10.95 6.90 -1.41
C THR A 268 9.98 7.46 -0.39
N ILE A 269 9.38 8.60 -0.70
CA ILE A 269 8.41 9.27 0.18
C ILE A 269 7.15 8.43 0.31
N ILE A 270 6.65 7.89 -0.80
CA ILE A 270 5.46 7.01 -0.82
C ILE A 270 5.69 5.78 0.07
N LEU A 271 6.77 5.03 -0.18
CA LEU A 271 7.06 3.81 0.59
C LEU A 271 7.32 4.12 2.07
N SER A 272 7.97 5.24 2.39
CA SER A 272 8.16 5.67 3.78
C SER A 272 6.85 5.96 4.49
N ASN A 273 5.91 6.63 3.82
CA ASN A 273 4.58 6.90 4.41
C ASN A 273 3.80 5.61 4.68
N LEU A 274 3.92 4.61 3.80
CA LEU A 274 3.29 3.30 4.03
C LEU A 274 3.92 2.56 5.21
N LEU A 275 5.23 2.67 5.40
CA LEU A 275 5.90 2.11 6.58
C LEU A 275 5.45 2.82 7.87
N ILE A 276 5.29 4.14 7.84
CA ILE A 276 4.77 4.90 8.98
C ILE A 276 3.34 4.46 9.31
N GLU A 277 2.49 4.25 8.31
CA GLU A 277 1.14 3.71 8.54
C GLU A 277 1.19 2.35 9.25
N CYS A 278 2.07 1.45 8.81
CA CYS A 278 2.28 0.16 9.48
C CYS A 278 2.74 0.34 10.95
N GLU A 279 3.68 1.26 11.19
CA GLU A 279 4.19 1.55 12.53
C GLU A 279 3.12 2.15 13.45
N ASN A 280 2.30 3.07 12.95
CA ASN A 280 1.17 3.64 13.69
C ASN A 280 0.15 2.57 14.11
N ARG A 281 -0.15 1.62 13.23
CA ARG A 281 -1.04 0.51 13.54
C ARG A 281 -0.47 -0.40 14.64
N ILE A 282 0.83 -0.68 14.60
CA ILE A 282 1.52 -1.43 15.67
C ILE A 282 1.43 -0.69 17.01
N GLU A 283 1.55 0.63 17.00
CA GLU A 283 1.46 1.43 18.23
C GLU A 283 0.05 1.33 18.84
N GLN A 284 -1.00 1.41 18.01
CA GLN A 284 -2.39 1.18 18.44
C GLN A 284 -2.62 -0.24 18.97
N PHE A 285 -2.00 -1.27 18.36
CA PHE A 285 -2.06 -2.64 18.91
C PHE A 285 -1.44 -2.73 20.29
N LYS A 286 -0.32 -2.05 20.53
CA LYS A 286 0.33 -1.99 21.86
C LYS A 286 -0.56 -1.29 22.89
N GLU A 287 -1.14 -0.15 22.53
CA GLU A 287 -2.03 0.59 23.40
C GLU A 287 -3.24 -0.26 23.85
N LEU A 288 -3.89 -0.95 22.89
CA LEU A 288 -4.99 -1.86 23.21
C LEU A 288 -4.51 -3.08 23.99
N SER A 289 -3.34 -3.60 23.70
CA SER A 289 -2.70 -4.72 24.42
C SER A 289 -2.50 -4.37 25.90
N ASP A 290 -2.00 -3.16 26.16
CA ASP A 290 -1.77 -2.64 27.51
C ASP A 290 -3.10 -2.40 28.26
N GLN A 291 -4.10 -1.89 27.56
CA GLN A 291 -5.43 -1.67 28.11
C GLN A 291 -6.13 -2.98 28.50
N LEU A 292 -6.05 -4.00 27.64
CA LEU A 292 -6.70 -5.29 27.86
C LEU A 292 -5.85 -6.28 28.67
N GLN A 293 -4.58 -5.97 28.95
CA GLN A 293 -3.60 -6.89 29.54
C GLN A 293 -3.51 -8.23 28.77
N LYS A 294 -3.73 -8.16 27.46
CA LYS A 294 -3.73 -9.31 26.54
C LYS A 294 -2.94 -8.92 25.27
N PRO A 295 -2.03 -9.78 24.78
CA PRO A 295 -1.26 -9.45 23.57
C PRO A 295 -2.17 -9.35 22.35
N ILE A 296 -2.07 -8.23 21.63
CA ILE A 296 -2.72 -7.97 20.34
C ILE A 296 -1.61 -7.98 19.27
N ARG A 297 -1.70 -8.89 18.31
CA ARG A 297 -0.63 -9.17 17.34
C ARG A 297 -0.97 -8.81 15.91
N ASN A 298 -2.25 -8.64 15.60
CA ASN A 298 -2.73 -8.37 14.25
C ASN A 298 -4.06 -7.61 14.29
N ILE A 299 -4.46 -7.09 13.12
CA ILE A 299 -5.68 -6.31 12.96
C ILE A 299 -6.96 -7.07 13.35
N GLY A 300 -7.00 -8.39 13.09
CA GLY A 300 -8.15 -9.22 13.47
C GLY A 300 -8.31 -9.31 14.99
N GLU A 301 -7.21 -9.49 15.71
CA GLU A 301 -7.22 -9.48 17.19
C GLU A 301 -7.56 -8.09 17.74
N TYR A 302 -7.12 -7.01 17.07
CA TYR A 302 -7.42 -5.63 17.44
C TYR A 302 -8.94 -5.35 17.37
N ASN A 303 -9.57 -5.57 16.21
CA ASN A 303 -11.00 -5.30 16.02
C ASN A 303 -11.86 -6.24 16.89
N ARG A 304 -11.51 -7.50 16.98
CA ARG A 304 -12.19 -8.46 17.88
C ARG A 304 -12.06 -8.06 19.34
N GLY A 305 -10.89 -7.56 19.75
CA GLY A 305 -10.67 -7.07 21.10
C GLY A 305 -11.55 -5.87 21.46
N ILE A 306 -11.84 -4.98 20.51
CA ILE A 306 -12.77 -3.86 20.68
C ILE A 306 -14.18 -4.37 20.93
N ASP A 307 -14.69 -5.28 20.09
CA ASP A 307 -16.06 -5.77 20.16
C ASP A 307 -16.31 -6.65 21.39
N GLU A 308 -15.42 -7.63 21.65
CA GLU A 308 -15.53 -8.53 22.80
C GLU A 308 -15.51 -7.79 24.15
N ASN A 309 -14.83 -6.64 24.21
CA ASN A 309 -14.74 -5.83 25.43
C ASN A 309 -15.65 -4.59 25.40
N HIS A 310 -16.48 -4.44 24.39
CA HIS A 310 -17.42 -3.33 24.21
C HIS A 310 -16.76 -1.94 24.35
N LEU A 311 -15.56 -1.79 23.76
CA LEU A 311 -14.82 -0.54 23.83
C LEU A 311 -15.37 0.49 22.84
N ASN A 312 -15.44 1.74 23.27
CA ASN A 312 -15.83 2.84 22.39
C ASN A 312 -14.62 3.34 21.58
N LEU A 313 -14.02 2.45 20.77
CA LEU A 313 -12.93 2.74 19.87
C LEU A 313 -13.37 2.42 18.44
N PRO A 314 -12.88 3.14 17.43
CA PRO A 314 -13.18 2.82 16.04
C PRO A 314 -12.48 1.51 15.64
N HIS A 315 -13.14 0.73 14.79
CA HIS A 315 -12.48 -0.38 14.11
C HIS A 315 -11.37 0.14 13.19
N MET A 316 -10.36 -0.67 13.03
CA MET A 316 -9.27 -0.42 12.08
C MET A 316 -9.61 -1.10 10.76
N PRO A 317 -9.83 -0.36 9.66
CA PRO A 317 -10.11 -0.96 8.36
C PRO A 317 -8.86 -1.62 7.77
N LYS A 318 -9.05 -2.68 7.00
CA LYS A 318 -7.99 -3.16 6.11
C LYS A 318 -7.75 -2.13 5.02
N LEU A 319 -6.49 -1.82 4.78
CA LEU A 319 -6.05 -0.86 3.78
C LEU A 319 -5.48 -1.61 2.58
N ILE A 320 -6.13 -1.50 1.44
CA ILE A 320 -5.61 -2.00 0.16
C ILE A 320 -5.00 -0.83 -0.62
N ILE A 321 -3.74 -0.94 -0.92
CA ILE A 321 -2.99 0.05 -1.67
C ILE A 321 -2.77 -0.48 -3.08
N ILE A 322 -3.36 0.18 -4.05
CA ILE A 322 -3.24 -0.17 -5.46
C ILE A 322 -2.22 0.76 -6.11
N ILE A 323 -1.15 0.17 -6.63
CA ILE A 323 -0.06 0.90 -7.26
C ILE A 323 0.02 0.50 -8.72
N ASP A 324 -0.42 1.39 -9.61
CA ASP A 324 -0.30 1.19 -11.06
C ASP A 324 1.05 1.70 -11.57
N GLU A 325 1.60 1.02 -12.58
CA GLU A 325 2.95 1.19 -13.12
C GLU A 325 4.03 1.06 -12.01
N CYS A 326 3.91 0.02 -11.21
CA CYS A 326 4.73 -0.21 -10.01
C CYS A 326 6.23 -0.45 -10.31
N GLN A 327 6.66 -0.65 -11.57
CA GLN A 327 8.07 -0.79 -11.92
C GLN A 327 8.91 0.40 -11.45
N HIS A 328 8.32 1.58 -11.31
CA HIS A 328 8.99 2.77 -10.78
C HIS A 328 9.43 2.62 -9.32
N LEU A 329 8.87 1.67 -8.57
CA LEU A 329 9.30 1.36 -7.20
C LEU A 329 10.55 0.48 -7.14
N PHE A 330 10.94 -0.15 -8.25
CA PHE A 330 12.03 -1.15 -8.29
C PHE A 330 13.30 -0.63 -8.97
N VAL A 331 13.43 0.68 -9.14
CA VAL A 331 14.59 1.31 -9.79
C VAL A 331 15.88 1.21 -8.95
N SER A 332 15.76 1.09 -7.62
CA SER A 332 16.90 0.93 -6.72
C SER A 332 16.70 -0.24 -5.75
N ASP A 333 17.81 -0.76 -5.21
CA ASP A 333 17.76 -1.84 -4.23
C ASP A 333 17.10 -1.36 -2.91
N ALA A 334 17.35 -0.11 -2.50
CA ALA A 334 16.74 0.48 -1.31
C ALA A 334 15.21 0.55 -1.40
N LEU A 335 14.66 0.98 -2.54
CA LEU A 335 13.21 1.00 -2.76
C LEU A 335 12.63 -0.41 -2.79
N SER A 336 13.33 -1.35 -3.40
CA SER A 336 12.94 -2.76 -3.44
C SER A 336 12.87 -3.36 -2.02
N GLU A 337 13.85 -3.08 -1.16
CA GLU A 337 13.85 -3.52 0.24
C GLU A 337 12.71 -2.89 1.06
N MET A 338 12.43 -1.60 0.84
CA MET A 338 11.29 -0.94 1.48
C MET A 338 9.96 -1.58 1.07
N CYS A 339 9.76 -1.84 -0.22
CA CYS A 339 8.57 -2.51 -0.74
C CYS A 339 8.43 -3.92 -0.15
N GLU A 340 9.51 -4.70 -0.11
CA GLU A 340 9.53 -6.03 0.50
C GLU A 340 9.17 -5.98 2.00
N ARG A 341 9.68 -4.99 2.73
CA ARG A 341 9.36 -4.78 4.13
C ARG A 341 7.88 -4.48 4.33
N ILE A 342 7.28 -3.57 3.53
CA ILE A 342 5.85 -3.25 3.60
C ILE A 342 5.00 -4.50 3.36
N VAL A 343 5.32 -5.26 2.33
CA VAL A 343 4.57 -6.49 1.99
C VAL A 343 4.65 -7.51 3.12
N ARG A 344 5.82 -7.68 3.74
CA ARG A 344 6.04 -8.67 4.80
C ARG A 344 5.40 -8.26 6.12
N GLU A 345 5.60 -7.02 6.53
CA GLU A 345 5.14 -6.50 7.81
C GLU A 345 3.66 -6.09 7.76
N GLY A 346 3.21 -5.46 6.65
CA GLY A 346 1.87 -4.90 6.51
C GLY A 346 0.74 -5.89 6.67
N ARG A 347 0.97 -7.17 6.36
CA ARG A 347 -0.04 -8.21 6.45
C ARG A 347 -0.71 -8.29 7.82
N SER A 348 0.06 -8.37 8.89
CA SER A 348 -0.49 -8.44 10.26
C SER A 348 -1.19 -7.15 10.68
N GLN A 349 -0.79 -6.01 10.11
CA GLN A 349 -1.41 -4.71 10.33
C GLN A 349 -2.64 -4.46 9.42
N GLY A 350 -2.98 -5.39 8.53
CA GLY A 350 -4.07 -5.25 7.56
C GLY A 350 -3.75 -4.26 6.44
N VAL A 351 -2.47 -4.08 6.10
CA VAL A 351 -2.00 -3.28 4.97
C VAL A 351 -1.57 -4.22 3.85
N HIS A 352 -2.23 -4.12 2.70
CA HIS A 352 -2.04 -5.01 1.57
C HIS A 352 -1.70 -4.24 0.30
N LEU A 353 -0.79 -4.76 -0.51
CA LEU A 353 -0.42 -4.16 -1.79
C LEU A 353 -1.05 -4.92 -2.96
N ILE A 354 -1.57 -4.17 -3.92
CA ILE A 354 -1.83 -4.62 -5.29
C ILE A 354 -0.86 -3.87 -6.19
N LEU A 355 0.09 -4.58 -6.76
CA LEU A 355 1.11 -4.05 -7.64
C LEU A 355 0.71 -4.33 -9.08
N SER A 356 0.58 -3.30 -9.90
CA SER A 356 0.14 -3.40 -11.29
C SER A 356 1.20 -2.84 -12.23
N THR A 357 1.50 -3.56 -13.33
CA THR A 357 2.49 -3.14 -14.33
C THR A 357 2.15 -3.63 -15.74
N GLN A 358 2.66 -2.92 -16.73
CA GLN A 358 2.65 -3.38 -18.13
C GLN A 358 3.91 -4.14 -18.49
N VAL A 359 5.02 -3.91 -17.79
CA VAL A 359 6.33 -4.49 -18.07
C VAL A 359 6.92 -5.10 -16.82
N VAL A 360 7.38 -6.34 -16.93
CA VAL A 360 8.00 -7.06 -15.82
C VAL A 360 9.51 -6.93 -15.90
N GLU A 361 10.10 -6.18 -14.99
CA GLU A 361 11.55 -5.99 -14.93
C GLU A 361 12.23 -7.08 -14.07
N ARG A 362 13.48 -7.46 -14.43
CA ARG A 362 14.23 -8.49 -13.70
C ARG A 362 14.46 -8.16 -12.22
N LYS A 363 14.66 -6.88 -11.88
CA LYS A 363 14.82 -6.45 -10.48
C LYS A 363 13.56 -6.70 -9.68
N MET A 364 12.42 -6.30 -10.24
CA MET A 364 11.10 -6.53 -9.65
C MET A 364 10.83 -8.02 -9.42
N LEU A 365 11.11 -8.87 -10.41
CA LEU A 365 10.98 -10.32 -10.29
C LEU A 365 11.83 -10.90 -9.16
N LYS A 366 13.06 -10.43 -8.99
CA LYS A 366 13.92 -10.86 -7.90
C LYS A 366 13.28 -10.57 -6.53
N THR A 367 12.75 -9.38 -6.35
CA THR A 367 12.05 -8.99 -5.10
C THR A 367 10.76 -9.78 -4.91
N LEU A 368 9.92 -9.90 -5.94
CA LEU A 368 8.67 -10.65 -5.88
C LEU A 368 8.88 -12.14 -5.55
N ARG A 369 9.95 -12.75 -6.04
CA ARG A 369 10.31 -14.15 -5.71
C ARG A 369 10.74 -14.36 -4.26
N LEU A 370 11.28 -13.33 -3.61
CA LEU A 370 11.62 -13.39 -2.18
C LEU A 370 10.38 -13.31 -1.28
N ILE A 371 9.26 -12.80 -1.82
CA ILE A 371 8.01 -12.66 -1.11
C ILE A 371 7.18 -13.93 -1.33
N SER A 372 7.05 -14.78 -0.32
CA SER A 372 6.17 -15.95 -0.36
C SER A 372 4.70 -15.52 -0.26
N GLY A 373 3.82 -16.14 -1.06
CA GLY A 373 2.36 -15.90 -0.97
C GLY A 373 1.85 -14.73 -1.79
N ILE A 374 2.43 -14.49 -2.97
CA ILE A 374 1.90 -13.52 -3.95
C ILE A 374 0.90 -14.22 -4.86
N TYR A 375 -0.28 -13.62 -5.01
CA TYR A 375 -1.19 -13.93 -6.11
C TYR A 375 -0.80 -13.15 -7.36
N CYS A 376 -0.81 -13.82 -8.50
CA CYS A 376 -0.49 -13.21 -9.79
C CYS A 376 -1.69 -13.27 -10.72
N PHE A 377 -1.98 -12.17 -11.40
CA PHE A 377 -2.98 -12.05 -12.45
C PHE A 377 -2.28 -11.64 -13.73
N ALA A 378 -2.27 -12.52 -14.73
CA ALA A 378 -1.66 -12.25 -16.03
C ALA A 378 -2.75 -12.01 -17.08
N LEU A 379 -2.78 -10.81 -17.64
CA LEU A 379 -3.73 -10.37 -18.66
C LEU A 379 -3.01 -10.17 -20.00
N GLY A 380 -2.98 -11.20 -20.85
CA GLY A 380 -2.43 -11.06 -22.22
C GLY A 380 -1.01 -10.51 -22.26
N SER A 381 -0.16 -10.88 -21.32
CA SER A 381 1.25 -10.50 -21.29
C SER A 381 2.09 -11.51 -22.09
N GLY A 382 3.21 -11.04 -22.63
CA GLY A 382 4.12 -11.89 -23.41
C GLY A 382 4.66 -13.11 -22.62
N VAL A 383 4.96 -14.19 -23.31
CA VAL A 383 5.40 -15.49 -22.74
C VAL A 383 6.62 -15.34 -21.81
N ASN A 384 7.53 -14.43 -22.14
CA ASN A 384 8.77 -14.27 -21.39
C ASN A 384 8.56 -13.64 -20.03
N ASP A 385 7.57 -12.76 -19.89
CA ASP A 385 7.30 -12.02 -18.65
C ASP A 385 6.50 -12.88 -17.66
N THR A 386 5.57 -13.69 -18.16
CA THR A 386 4.74 -14.56 -17.32
C THR A 386 5.43 -15.85 -16.91
N SER A 387 6.33 -16.39 -17.74
CA SER A 387 7.06 -17.63 -17.42
C SER A 387 7.95 -17.52 -16.18
N GLU A 388 8.36 -16.31 -15.83
CA GLU A 388 9.17 -16.09 -14.65
C GLU A 388 8.34 -15.88 -13.35
N LEU A 389 7.06 -15.51 -13.49
CA LEU A 389 6.13 -15.30 -12.36
C LEU A 389 5.45 -16.61 -11.92
N PHE A 390 5.24 -17.52 -12.84
CA PHE A 390 4.57 -18.78 -12.57
C PHE A 390 5.59 -19.93 -12.61
N GLU A 391 5.74 -20.66 -11.52
CA GLU A 391 6.70 -21.78 -11.44
C GLU A 391 6.35 -22.96 -12.37
N ASN A 392 5.10 -23.07 -12.78
CA ASN A 392 4.63 -24.18 -13.60
C ASN A 392 4.82 -23.93 -15.11
N LYS A 393 6.04 -24.18 -15.61
CA LYS A 393 6.44 -23.98 -17.01
C LYS A 393 5.56 -24.66 -18.04
N LYS A 394 4.82 -25.71 -17.68
CA LYS A 394 3.99 -26.49 -18.62
C LYS A 394 2.67 -25.77 -18.95
N TYR A 395 2.13 -25.01 -18.01
CA TYR A 395 0.94 -24.18 -18.22
C TYR A 395 1.27 -22.88 -18.99
N LEU A 396 2.44 -22.32 -18.78
CA LEU A 396 2.82 -20.98 -19.22
C LEU A 396 3.00 -20.86 -20.74
N SER A 397 3.55 -21.89 -21.39
CA SER A 397 3.74 -21.86 -22.85
C SER A 397 2.42 -21.90 -23.63
N THR A 398 1.37 -22.48 -23.03
CA THR A 398 0.04 -22.59 -23.65
C THR A 398 -0.86 -21.39 -23.28
N MET A 399 -0.64 -20.75 -22.14
CA MET A 399 -1.58 -19.80 -21.56
C MET A 399 -1.35 -18.34 -21.98
N SER A 400 -0.10 -17.90 -22.07
CA SER A 400 0.20 -16.48 -22.25
C SER A 400 0.04 -15.97 -23.68
N THR A 401 0.16 -16.85 -24.67
CA THR A 401 0.01 -16.49 -26.08
C THR A 401 -1.44 -16.44 -26.55
N ASP A 402 -2.37 -17.01 -25.80
CA ASP A 402 -3.70 -17.35 -26.28
C ASP A 402 -4.85 -16.51 -25.71
N ILE A 403 -4.58 -15.53 -24.82
CA ILE A 403 -5.63 -14.61 -24.37
C ILE A 403 -5.84 -13.50 -25.39
N PRO A 404 -6.97 -13.46 -26.12
CA PRO A 404 -7.22 -12.39 -27.07
C PRO A 404 -7.36 -11.05 -26.35
N LYS A 405 -6.77 -10.00 -26.92
CA LYS A 405 -6.98 -8.63 -26.41
C LYS A 405 -8.49 -8.32 -26.40
N GLY A 406 -8.97 -7.78 -25.26
CA GLY A 406 -10.39 -7.46 -25.08
C GLY A 406 -11.30 -8.63 -24.71
N SER A 407 -10.75 -9.82 -24.40
CA SER A 407 -11.52 -10.96 -23.89
C SER A 407 -11.86 -10.85 -22.41
N TYR A 408 -11.22 -9.94 -21.67
CA TYR A 408 -11.32 -9.78 -20.22
C TYR A 408 -11.00 -11.07 -19.46
N MET A 409 -10.16 -11.91 -20.02
CA MET A 409 -9.66 -13.12 -19.36
C MET A 409 -8.31 -12.87 -18.75
N CYS A 410 -8.04 -13.50 -17.62
CA CYS A 410 -6.72 -13.53 -17.03
C CYS A 410 -6.39 -14.94 -16.52
N TYR A 411 -5.11 -15.20 -16.35
CA TYR A 411 -4.65 -16.32 -15.55
C TYR A 411 -4.41 -15.81 -14.14
N ALA A 412 -5.16 -16.37 -13.19
CA ALA A 412 -4.95 -16.14 -11.78
C ALA A 412 -4.15 -17.31 -11.22
N SER A 413 -3.11 -17.01 -10.47
CA SER A 413 -2.32 -18.01 -9.77
C SER A 413 -2.24 -17.66 -8.32
N ASN A 414 -2.55 -18.62 -7.46
CA ASN A 414 -2.23 -18.54 -6.05
C ASN A 414 -0.89 -19.25 -5.76
N ASN A 415 -0.27 -18.92 -4.63
CA ASN A 415 0.85 -19.66 -4.04
C ASN A 415 1.98 -20.00 -5.04
N HIS A 416 2.55 -18.99 -5.73
CA HIS A 416 3.66 -19.13 -6.69
C HIS A 416 3.36 -19.97 -7.93
N GLY A 417 2.13 -19.95 -8.42
CA GLY A 417 1.79 -20.65 -9.66
C GLY A 417 1.57 -22.15 -9.49
N LYS A 418 1.37 -22.65 -8.27
CA LYS A 418 1.00 -24.05 -8.06
C LYS A 418 -0.43 -24.32 -8.50
N ASP A 419 -1.33 -23.40 -8.16
CA ASP A 419 -2.73 -23.47 -8.55
C ASP A 419 -3.02 -22.32 -9.51
N CYS A 420 -3.25 -22.62 -10.77
CA CYS A 420 -3.56 -21.66 -11.81
C CYS A 420 -5.00 -21.88 -12.28
N ALA A 421 -5.75 -20.79 -12.39
CA ALA A 421 -7.09 -20.79 -12.93
C ALA A 421 -7.24 -19.75 -14.04
N THR A 422 -8.04 -20.07 -15.05
CA THR A 422 -8.47 -19.09 -16.05
C THR A 422 -9.69 -18.34 -15.48
N VAL A 423 -9.52 -17.08 -15.19
CA VAL A 423 -10.58 -16.25 -14.62
C VAL A 423 -11.06 -15.27 -15.69
N LYS A 424 -12.36 -15.19 -15.85
CA LYS A 424 -12.99 -14.18 -16.68
C LYS A 424 -13.39 -13.02 -15.77
N ILE A 425 -12.75 -11.87 -15.99
CA ILE A 425 -12.93 -10.68 -15.18
C ILE A 425 -14.33 -10.08 -15.43
N ALA A 426 -15.01 -9.72 -14.37
CA ALA A 426 -16.25 -8.99 -14.48
C ALA A 426 -16.02 -7.55 -14.96
N TYR A 427 -16.96 -7.06 -15.72
CA TYR A 427 -16.89 -5.74 -16.34
C TYR A 427 -17.98 -4.84 -15.77
N ALA A 428 -17.58 -3.72 -15.18
CA ALA A 428 -18.52 -2.76 -14.61
C ALA A 428 -19.27 -1.95 -15.68
N ASP A 429 -18.77 -1.96 -16.94
CA ASP A 429 -19.33 -1.26 -18.09
C ASP A 429 -19.54 0.24 -17.84
N LYS A 430 -20.33 0.89 -18.69
CA LYS A 430 -20.74 2.30 -18.54
C LYS A 430 -21.57 2.60 -17.27
N LYS A 431 -21.85 1.56 -16.49
CA LYS A 431 -22.60 1.64 -15.22
C LYS A 431 -21.71 1.93 -14.01
N GLU A 432 -20.41 2.16 -14.18
CA GLU A 432 -19.49 2.45 -13.05
C GLU A 432 -20.01 3.59 -12.16
N VAL A 433 -20.50 4.67 -12.76
CA VAL A 433 -21.09 5.80 -12.04
C VAL A 433 -22.36 5.40 -11.28
N GLN A 434 -23.18 4.52 -11.87
CA GLN A 434 -24.37 3.98 -11.21
C GLN A 434 -23.99 3.15 -10.00
N TYR A 435 -23.04 2.21 -10.14
CA TYR A 435 -22.56 1.38 -9.01
C TYR A 435 -21.94 2.23 -7.90
N ALA A 436 -21.17 3.26 -8.24
CA ALA A 436 -20.67 4.19 -7.25
C ALA A 436 -21.79 4.93 -6.51
N SER A 437 -22.84 5.34 -7.20
CA SER A 437 -24.02 5.97 -6.59
C SER A 437 -24.77 5.02 -5.65
N GLU A 438 -24.92 3.75 -6.03
CA GLU A 438 -25.52 2.72 -5.19
C GLU A 438 -24.69 2.49 -3.90
N ILE A 439 -23.38 2.36 -4.03
CA ILE A 439 -22.45 2.25 -2.90
C ILE A 439 -22.53 3.45 -1.97
N CYS A 440 -22.56 4.68 -2.53
CA CYS A 440 -22.72 5.90 -1.72
C CYS A 440 -24.07 5.96 -1.01
N THR A 441 -25.13 5.42 -1.62
CA THR A 441 -26.45 5.36 -1.00
C THR A 441 -26.48 4.36 0.15
N GLU A 442 -25.83 3.21 -0.02
CA GLU A 442 -25.72 2.17 1.01
C GLU A 442 -24.89 2.64 2.21
N TRP A 443 -23.76 3.30 1.95
CA TRP A 443 -22.84 3.78 2.97
C TRP A 443 -22.95 5.30 3.21
N HIS A 444 -24.16 5.85 3.13
CA HIS A 444 -24.43 7.30 3.20
C HIS A 444 -23.99 7.96 4.52
N GLN A 445 -23.79 7.19 5.60
CA GLN A 445 -23.29 7.67 6.88
C GLN A 445 -21.81 8.03 6.85
N TYR A 446 -21.06 7.55 5.84
CA TYR A 446 -19.62 7.82 5.73
C TYR A 446 -19.35 9.00 4.78
N PRO A 447 -18.54 9.96 5.20
CA PRO A 447 -18.17 11.08 4.32
C PRO A 447 -17.31 10.60 3.14
N ILE A 448 -17.55 11.21 1.99
CA ILE A 448 -16.63 11.11 0.85
C ILE A 448 -15.53 12.14 1.08
N ASP A 449 -14.46 11.71 1.73
CA ASP A 449 -13.34 12.55 2.11
C ASP A 449 -12.05 11.99 1.51
N PHE A 450 -11.49 12.76 0.56
CA PHE A 450 -10.21 12.42 -0.04
C PHE A 450 -9.13 13.30 0.58
N ALA A 451 -8.00 12.71 0.91
CA ALA A 451 -6.81 13.48 1.15
C ALA A 451 -6.49 14.32 -0.10
N LYS A 452 -6.34 15.63 0.07
CA LYS A 452 -5.96 16.55 -1.01
C LYS A 452 -4.49 16.36 -1.38
N ILE A 453 -4.16 15.18 -1.87
CA ILE A 453 -2.81 14.82 -2.24
C ILE A 453 -2.44 15.53 -3.53
N GLY A 454 -1.24 16.12 -3.57
CA GLY A 454 -0.79 16.89 -4.71
C GLY A 454 -1.18 18.37 -4.68
N ASP A 455 -1.98 18.81 -3.72
CA ASP A 455 -2.23 20.23 -3.50
C ASP A 455 -0.97 20.93 -2.95
N GLN A 456 -0.36 21.79 -3.76
CA GLN A 456 0.83 22.55 -3.42
C GLN A 456 0.53 23.95 -2.87
N SER A 457 -0.75 24.25 -2.61
CA SER A 457 -1.12 25.52 -2.01
C SER A 457 -0.58 25.66 -0.60
N PRO A 458 -0.23 26.89 -0.16
CA PRO A 458 0.26 27.14 1.19
C PRO A 458 -0.84 26.79 2.21
N LEU A 459 -0.43 26.11 3.28
CA LEU A 459 -1.30 25.80 4.40
C LEU A 459 -1.40 27.05 5.29
N GLN A 460 -2.51 27.78 5.21
CA GLN A 460 -2.72 28.99 5.99
C GLN A 460 -3.12 28.63 7.42
N TYR A 461 -2.45 29.22 8.40
CA TYR A 461 -2.86 29.14 9.78
C TYR A 461 -4.19 29.89 10.00
N SER A 462 -5.16 29.20 10.61
CA SER A 462 -6.40 29.82 11.04
C SER A 462 -6.41 29.93 12.60
N PRO A 463 -6.91 31.03 13.17
CA PRO A 463 -7.08 31.14 14.63
C PRO A 463 -7.96 30.06 15.23
N ASN A 464 -8.76 29.35 14.42
CA ASN A 464 -9.57 28.20 14.81
C ASN A 464 -8.76 26.88 14.86
N ASP A 465 -7.54 26.87 14.31
CA ASP A 465 -6.64 25.71 14.39
C ASP A 465 -6.15 25.57 15.83
N SER A 466 -6.70 24.60 16.53
CA SER A 466 -6.30 24.32 17.92
C SER A 466 -5.17 23.29 17.91
N PHE A 467 -3.95 23.76 18.15
CA PHE A 467 -2.86 22.82 18.44
C PHE A 467 -2.97 22.30 19.87
N PRO A 468 -2.72 21.00 20.10
CA PRO A 468 -2.63 20.47 21.45
C PRO A 468 -1.49 21.17 22.20
N THR A 469 -1.77 21.76 23.33
CA THR A 469 -0.73 22.30 24.21
C THR A 469 -0.21 21.22 25.14
N ILE A 470 1.10 21.19 25.36
CA ILE A 470 1.73 20.23 26.26
C ILE A 470 1.10 20.39 27.66
N SER A 471 0.60 19.31 28.23
CA SER A 471 0.12 19.23 29.59
C SER A 471 1.16 18.54 30.50
N LYS A 472 1.24 18.98 31.77
CA LYS A 472 2.19 18.43 32.77
C LYS A 472 2.01 16.93 33.08
N ASN A 473 0.95 16.28 32.58
CA ASN A 473 0.59 14.89 32.90
C ASN A 473 0.96 13.86 31.82
N THR A 474 1.72 14.24 30.81
CA THR A 474 2.14 13.29 29.78
C THR A 474 3.40 12.55 30.22
N LYS A 475 3.34 11.24 30.31
CA LYS A 475 4.42 10.33 30.71
C LYS A 475 5.68 10.52 29.85
N ASP A 476 6.49 11.56 30.07
CA ASP A 476 7.77 11.81 29.39
C ASP A 476 7.73 11.79 27.85
N ILE A 477 6.53 11.99 27.26
CA ILE A 477 6.31 12.08 25.79
C ILE A 477 5.57 13.38 25.50
N TYR A 478 6.15 14.19 24.63
CA TYR A 478 5.62 15.52 24.29
C TYR A 478 5.32 15.58 22.79
N PRO A 479 4.08 15.27 22.37
CA PRO A 479 3.68 15.31 20.96
C PRO A 479 3.51 16.75 20.50
N LEU A 480 4.22 17.18 19.46
CA LEU A 480 4.10 18.49 18.84
C LEU A 480 3.75 18.34 17.36
N THR A 481 2.69 19.00 16.94
CA THR A 481 2.31 19.07 15.52
C THR A 481 3.25 20.01 14.77
N MET A 482 3.82 19.52 13.67
CA MET A 482 4.76 20.27 12.83
C MET A 482 4.12 20.83 11.56
N GLY A 483 3.14 20.14 11.03
CA GLY A 483 2.45 20.46 9.79
C GLY A 483 1.50 19.34 9.41
N ILE A 484 1.16 19.26 8.13
CA ILE A 484 0.26 18.25 7.56
C ILE A 484 1.02 17.40 6.55
N ASN A 485 0.88 16.09 6.65
CA ASN A 485 1.49 15.16 5.70
C ASN A 485 0.88 15.36 4.31
N TYR A 486 1.74 15.57 3.33
CA TYR A 486 1.37 15.76 1.93
C TYR A 486 0.62 14.58 1.31
N MET A 487 0.85 13.37 1.83
CA MET A 487 0.33 12.13 1.26
C MET A 487 -1.05 11.70 1.78
N ASN A 488 -1.43 12.11 2.99
CA ASN A 488 -2.66 11.65 3.63
C ASN A 488 -3.43 12.74 4.37
N ASP A 489 -2.97 13.98 4.27
CA ASP A 489 -3.57 15.18 4.90
C ASP A 489 -3.71 15.06 6.44
N HIS A 490 -2.97 14.14 7.07
CA HIS A 490 -2.97 13.99 8.53
C HIS A 490 -1.91 14.87 9.19
N PRO A 491 -2.14 15.33 10.41
CA PRO A 491 -1.12 16.05 11.18
C PRO A 491 0.17 15.23 11.35
N VAL A 492 1.30 15.86 11.08
CA VAL A 492 2.61 15.27 11.36
C VAL A 492 3.01 15.65 12.77
N ILE A 493 3.10 14.65 13.64
CA ILE A 493 3.39 14.83 15.06
C ILE A 493 4.81 14.34 15.34
N LEU A 494 5.64 15.23 15.90
CA LEU A 494 6.94 14.88 16.45
C LEU A 494 6.79 14.51 17.92
N ASN A 495 7.15 13.30 18.27
CA ASN A 495 7.17 12.84 19.66
C ASN A 495 8.53 13.14 20.29
N PHE A 496 8.63 14.24 21.04
CA PHE A 496 9.79 14.52 21.87
C PHE A 496 9.71 13.66 23.12
N LYS A 497 10.55 12.62 23.20
CA LYS A 497 10.53 11.64 24.29
C LYS A 497 11.75 11.83 25.19
N ARG A 498 11.60 11.54 26.49
CA ARG A 498 12.70 11.44 27.42
C ARG A 498 13.57 10.21 27.16
N GLU A 499 14.22 10.21 26.01
CA GLU A 499 15.09 9.15 25.52
C GLU A 499 16.34 9.79 24.91
N TYR A 500 17.34 8.98 24.56
CA TYR A 500 18.40 9.50 23.70
C TYR A 500 17.78 9.98 22.37
N ASN A 501 18.26 11.12 21.90
CA ASN A 501 18.08 11.55 20.53
C ASN A 501 16.68 12.09 20.19
N ALA A 502 16.20 13.09 20.91
CA ALA A 502 14.91 13.76 20.63
C ALA A 502 15.09 15.25 20.35
N SER A 503 15.85 15.62 19.32
CA SER A 503 16.04 17.00 18.87
C SER A 503 15.56 17.17 17.43
N LEU A 504 15.39 18.40 16.95
CA LEU A 504 15.04 18.73 15.57
C LEU A 504 16.17 19.56 14.94
N PHE A 505 16.57 19.22 13.74
CA PHE A 505 17.48 20.03 12.94
C PHE A 505 16.88 20.29 11.55
N MET A 506 16.78 21.56 11.15
CA MET A 506 16.26 21.95 9.86
C MET A 506 17.37 22.53 8.98
N LEU A 507 17.46 22.07 7.73
CA LEU A 507 18.50 22.46 6.77
C LEU A 507 17.90 23.00 5.49
N GLY A 508 18.37 24.14 5.03
CA GLY A 508 18.03 24.76 3.76
C GLY A 508 17.70 26.24 3.85
N ASN A 509 17.64 26.90 2.70
CA ASN A 509 17.48 28.34 2.59
C ASN A 509 16.00 28.76 2.44
N ASN A 510 15.13 28.29 3.33
CA ASN A 510 13.71 28.65 3.35
C ASN A 510 13.36 29.32 4.70
N SER A 511 13.59 30.62 4.81
CA SER A 511 13.32 31.38 6.03
C SER A 511 11.84 31.36 6.43
N GLU A 512 10.90 31.39 5.47
CA GLU A 512 9.45 31.30 5.73
C GLU A 512 9.08 29.92 6.27
N GLY A 513 9.68 28.87 5.72
CA GLY A 513 9.45 27.51 6.17
C GLY A 513 9.95 27.29 7.59
N VAL A 514 11.18 27.71 7.90
CA VAL A 514 11.72 27.64 9.25
C VAL A 514 10.87 28.45 10.23
N TYR A 515 10.49 29.66 9.84
CA TYR A 515 9.60 30.50 10.65
C TYR A 515 8.25 29.83 10.92
N GLY A 516 7.59 29.31 9.88
CA GLY A 516 6.30 28.63 10.00
C GLY A 516 6.36 27.42 10.95
N VAL A 517 7.39 26.58 10.78
CA VAL A 517 7.58 25.40 11.65
C VAL A 517 7.88 25.82 13.09
N PHE A 518 8.85 26.71 13.31
CA PHE A 518 9.22 27.12 14.67
C PHE A 518 8.09 27.84 15.38
N ASN A 519 7.35 28.71 14.70
CA ASN A 519 6.20 29.38 15.28
C ASN A 519 5.12 28.37 15.69
N THR A 520 4.83 27.38 14.81
CA THR A 520 3.88 26.29 15.12
C THR A 520 4.29 25.51 16.36
N LEU A 521 5.57 25.16 16.49
CA LEU A 521 6.09 24.43 17.65
C LEU A 521 6.09 25.30 18.92
N CYS A 522 6.52 26.55 18.83
CA CYS A 522 6.54 27.49 19.96
C CYS A 522 5.13 27.73 20.54
N MET A 523 4.10 27.84 19.70
CA MET A 523 2.71 28.01 20.17
C MET A 523 2.25 26.84 21.05
N GLN A 524 2.77 25.63 20.81
CA GLN A 524 2.44 24.42 21.57
C GLN A 524 3.24 24.30 22.87
N THR A 525 4.43 24.93 22.94
CA THR A 525 5.34 24.88 24.10
C THR A 525 5.17 26.06 25.06
N LYS A 526 4.17 26.90 24.87
CA LYS A 526 3.92 28.13 25.70
C LYS A 526 3.80 27.88 27.19
N ASN A 527 3.43 26.68 27.63
CA ASN A 527 3.31 26.30 29.05
C ASN A 527 4.61 25.65 29.60
N CYS A 528 5.68 25.60 28.80
CA CYS A 528 6.97 25.04 29.14
C CYS A 528 8.01 26.14 29.24
N THR A 529 9.15 25.86 29.91
CA THR A 529 10.30 26.74 29.83
C THR A 529 10.87 26.68 28.39
N THR A 530 10.70 27.77 27.67
CA THR A 530 11.11 27.81 26.25
C THR A 530 12.03 29.00 26.00
N TYR A 531 13.22 28.69 25.47
CA TYR A 531 14.20 29.66 25.01
C TYR A 531 14.11 29.79 23.48
N VAL A 532 14.16 30.99 22.96
CA VAL A 532 14.10 31.24 21.52
C VAL A 532 15.19 32.23 21.14
N ILE A 533 16.05 31.83 20.22
CA ILE A 533 17.03 32.69 19.57
C ILE A 533 16.68 32.79 18.09
N ASP A 534 16.57 34.00 17.61
CA ASP A 534 16.44 34.29 16.19
C ASP A 534 17.65 35.09 15.72
N ALA A 535 18.57 34.39 15.05
CA ALA A 535 19.74 34.98 14.42
C ALA A 535 19.53 35.23 12.93
N SER A 536 18.28 35.20 12.44
CA SER A 536 17.95 35.59 11.08
C SER A 536 17.97 37.13 10.92
N LYS A 537 18.21 37.59 9.70
CA LYS A 537 18.27 39.03 9.43
C LYS A 537 16.95 39.78 9.69
N GLU A 538 15.83 39.09 9.53
CA GLU A 538 14.48 39.65 9.61
C GLU A 538 13.84 39.58 10.99
N LEU A 539 14.38 38.76 11.89
CA LEU A 539 13.89 38.55 13.25
C LEU A 539 12.36 38.25 13.36
N LYS A 540 11.81 37.64 12.29
CA LYS A 540 10.36 37.40 12.18
C LYS A 540 9.81 36.59 13.35
N LEU A 541 10.56 35.58 13.81
CA LEU A 541 10.14 34.72 14.89
C LEU A 541 10.00 35.51 16.20
N LEU A 542 10.95 36.37 16.51
CA LEU A 542 10.87 37.23 17.71
C LEU A 542 9.72 38.21 17.63
N HIS A 543 9.55 38.91 16.52
CA HIS A 543 8.44 39.87 16.32
C HIS A 543 7.06 39.23 16.49
N GLN A 544 6.89 37.98 16.10
CA GLN A 544 5.62 37.27 16.26
C GLN A 544 5.39 36.86 17.72
N LEU A 545 6.42 36.35 18.39
CA LEU A 545 6.33 35.85 19.77
C LEU A 545 6.23 37.00 20.78
N GLU A 546 6.74 38.19 20.47
CA GLU A 546 6.58 39.40 21.30
C GLU A 546 5.12 39.78 21.59
N ARG A 547 4.18 39.30 20.78
CA ARG A 547 2.74 39.45 21.02
C ARG A 547 2.25 38.69 22.26
N ASN A 548 3.04 37.70 22.76
CA ASN A 548 2.78 36.90 23.94
C ASN A 548 4.04 36.75 24.83
N PRO A 549 4.61 37.83 25.36
CA PRO A 549 5.98 37.86 25.91
C PRO A 549 6.16 37.07 27.21
N GLN A 550 5.09 36.69 27.91
CA GLN A 550 5.18 36.04 29.25
C GLN A 550 5.54 34.56 29.20
N SER A 551 5.54 33.94 28.01
CA SER A 551 5.72 32.50 27.87
C SER A 551 7.12 32.11 27.38
N PHE A 552 7.95 33.04 26.90
CA PHE A 552 9.20 32.75 26.25
C PHE A 552 10.35 33.61 26.75
N LYS A 553 11.55 33.02 26.91
CA LYS A 553 12.80 33.76 27.01
C LYS A 553 13.33 33.96 25.60
N MET A 554 13.30 35.17 25.11
CA MET A 554 13.60 35.54 23.73
C MET A 554 14.87 36.37 23.63
N GLY A 555 15.67 36.11 22.60
CA GLY A 555 16.87 36.86 22.31
C GLY A 555 17.33 36.72 20.88
N ASN A 556 18.23 37.59 20.47
CA ASN A 556 18.94 37.50 19.21
C ASN A 556 20.29 36.76 19.40
N GLU A 557 21.17 36.83 18.42
CA GLU A 557 22.49 36.20 18.42
C GLU A 557 23.33 36.52 19.66
N THR A 558 23.22 37.75 20.23
CA THR A 558 24.00 38.14 21.42
C THR A 558 23.54 37.49 22.72
N SER A 559 22.34 36.95 22.78
CA SER A 559 21.79 36.23 23.93
C SER A 559 22.20 34.75 23.97
N PHE A 560 22.91 34.27 22.93
CA PHE A 560 23.21 32.84 22.78
C PHE A 560 24.01 32.26 23.93
N ILE A 561 25.12 32.90 24.34
CA ILE A 561 25.98 32.41 25.41
C ILE A 561 25.26 32.43 26.75
N GLU A 562 24.46 33.44 27.03
CA GLU A 562 23.64 33.54 28.24
C GLU A 562 22.66 32.35 28.32
N PHE A 563 21.86 32.14 27.29
CA PHE A 563 20.87 31.06 27.27
C PHE A 563 21.53 29.68 27.27
N LEU A 564 22.65 29.50 26.58
CA LEU A 564 23.41 28.26 26.59
C LEU A 564 23.98 27.95 27.97
N ASN A 565 24.46 28.95 28.74
CA ASN A 565 24.92 28.80 30.11
C ASN A 565 23.77 28.40 31.06
N GLU A 566 22.60 29.04 30.95
CA GLU A 566 21.42 28.66 31.74
C GLU A 566 20.97 27.22 31.44
N LEU A 567 20.96 26.84 30.16
CA LEU A 567 20.58 25.51 29.72
C LEU A 567 21.59 24.46 30.20
N TRP A 568 22.88 24.78 30.11
CA TRP A 568 23.94 23.92 30.63
C TRP A 568 23.84 23.70 32.13
N LYS A 569 23.56 24.74 32.89
CA LYS A 569 23.32 24.66 34.35
C LYS A 569 22.12 23.75 34.61
N THR A 570 21.04 23.94 33.94
CA THR A 570 19.85 23.10 34.07
C THR A 570 20.16 21.62 33.76
N TYR A 571 20.95 21.37 32.70
CA TYR A 571 21.38 20.03 32.33
C TYR A 571 22.27 19.39 33.43
N GLU A 572 23.26 20.10 33.96
CA GLU A 572 24.14 19.60 35.02
C GLU A 572 23.38 19.35 36.34
N GLU A 573 22.41 20.18 36.67
CA GLU A 573 21.52 19.98 37.83
C GLU A 573 20.69 18.70 37.67
N ARG A 574 20.03 18.53 36.53
CA ARG A 574 19.18 17.35 36.24
C ARG A 574 19.99 16.07 36.09
N ARG A 575 21.22 16.14 35.64
CA ARG A 575 22.14 15.02 35.50
C ARG A 575 22.48 14.37 36.87
N LYS A 576 22.40 15.12 37.98
CA LYS A 576 22.63 14.59 39.31
C LYS A 576 21.53 13.64 39.78
N ASP A 577 20.31 13.80 39.26
CA ASP A 577 19.17 12.91 39.55
C ASP A 577 18.46 12.51 38.23
N ILE A 578 18.90 11.43 37.64
CA ILE A 578 18.40 10.94 36.35
C ILE A 578 16.92 10.47 36.43
N ARG A 579 16.38 10.22 37.62
CA ARG A 579 15.00 9.77 37.85
C ARG A 579 14.07 10.89 38.27
N GLY A 580 14.58 12.11 38.38
CA GLY A 580 13.79 13.28 38.78
C GLY A 580 12.65 13.54 37.79
N ASP A 581 11.51 13.96 38.29
CA ASP A 581 10.38 14.42 37.45
C ASP A 581 10.63 15.89 37.06
N TYR A 582 10.95 16.10 35.78
CA TYR A 582 11.34 17.41 35.28
C TYR A 582 10.38 17.88 34.21
N ASP A 583 9.91 19.13 34.35
CA ASP A 583 9.16 19.81 33.30
C ASP A 583 10.03 19.91 32.00
N PRO A 584 9.44 19.81 30.81
CA PRO A 584 10.18 19.91 29.57
C PRO A 584 10.73 21.32 29.35
N VAL A 585 11.94 21.38 28.82
CA VAL A 585 12.60 22.61 28.39
C VAL A 585 12.86 22.53 26.90
N PHE A 586 12.47 23.56 26.16
CA PHE A 586 12.72 23.67 24.73
C PHE A 586 13.67 24.81 24.41
N PHE A 587 14.60 24.57 23.51
CA PHE A 587 15.52 25.59 23.01
C PHE A 587 15.48 25.66 21.49
N PHE A 588 14.93 26.74 20.97
CA PHE A 588 14.83 26.99 19.53
C PHE A 588 15.92 27.97 19.13
N ILE A 589 16.70 27.60 18.10
CA ILE A 589 17.76 28.43 17.53
C ILE A 589 17.51 28.53 16.03
N ASN A 590 17.09 29.70 15.58
CA ASN A 590 16.93 30.01 14.16
C ASN A 590 18.23 30.53 13.59
N GLU A 591 18.76 29.89 12.54
CA GLU A 591 19.96 30.21 11.79
C GLU A 591 21.24 30.24 12.65
N ILE A 592 21.60 29.07 13.17
CA ILE A 592 22.78 28.90 14.03
C ILE A 592 24.09 29.35 13.39
N SER A 593 24.17 29.29 12.04
CA SER A 593 25.36 29.71 11.29
C SER A 593 25.65 31.21 11.38
N ASN A 594 24.70 32.02 11.82
CA ASN A 594 24.84 33.46 11.99
C ASN A 594 25.28 33.89 13.40
N ILE A 595 25.45 32.93 14.31
CA ILE A 595 25.85 33.21 15.70
C ILE A 595 27.38 33.23 15.81
N ASP A 596 27.96 34.40 15.89
CA ASP A 596 29.42 34.59 15.94
C ASP A 596 30.05 33.83 17.12
N ASP A 597 29.45 33.88 18.30
CA ASP A 597 29.95 33.19 19.50
C ASP A 597 29.97 31.66 19.35
N PHE A 598 29.02 31.11 18.58
CA PHE A 598 29.02 29.71 18.22
C PHE A 598 30.06 29.40 17.13
N MET A 599 30.12 30.19 16.09
CA MET A 599 31.05 30.00 14.98
C MET A 599 32.51 30.12 15.44
N ASN A 600 32.80 31.04 16.33
CA ASN A 600 34.12 31.27 16.91
C ASN A 600 34.42 30.35 18.12
N ASN A 601 33.50 29.45 18.50
CA ASN A 601 33.65 28.48 19.57
C ASN A 601 34.07 29.13 20.91
N VAL A 602 33.35 30.16 21.32
CA VAL A 602 33.67 30.95 22.53
C VAL A 602 33.50 30.11 23.79
N PRO A 603 34.39 30.28 24.81
CA PRO A 603 34.27 29.58 26.09
C PRO A 603 33.01 30.02 26.86
N LEU A 604 32.29 29.07 27.48
CA LEU A 604 31.22 29.37 28.41
C LEU A 604 31.79 30.02 29.67
N ALA A 605 31.05 31.00 30.23
CA ALA A 605 31.42 31.64 31.47
C ALA A 605 31.37 30.63 32.64
N GLN A 606 32.46 30.44 33.35
CA GLN A 606 32.45 29.71 34.64
C GLN A 606 31.76 30.55 35.68
N GLN A 607 30.79 29.98 36.41
CA GLN A 607 30.27 30.60 37.62
C GLN A 607 31.43 30.64 38.66
N GLU A 608 31.86 31.83 38.99
CA GLU A 608 32.68 32.01 40.19
C GLU A 608 31.78 31.63 41.39
N GLU A 609 32.06 30.50 42.04
CA GLU A 609 31.60 30.29 43.40
C GLU A 609 32.25 31.39 44.23
N GLN A 610 31.44 32.34 44.67
CA GLN A 610 31.84 33.30 45.70
C GLN A 610 32.15 32.51 46.96
N THR A 611 33.41 32.09 47.10
CA THR A 611 33.97 31.67 48.41
C THR A 611 34.73 32.86 48.96
N ASP A 612 34.12 33.48 49.96
CA ASP A 612 34.76 34.47 50.86
C ASP A 612 35.88 33.80 51.70
N ASP A 613 36.99 33.43 51.10
CA ASP A 613 38.18 33.00 51.82
C ASP A 613 39.43 33.38 51.05
N ASP A 614 40.09 34.41 51.55
CA ASP A 614 41.40 34.94 51.17
C ASP A 614 42.53 34.00 51.64
N ASP A 615 42.54 32.72 51.22
CA ASP A 615 43.62 31.80 51.60
C ASP A 615 44.55 31.51 50.39
N LEU A 616 45.85 31.57 50.62
CA LEU A 616 46.92 31.30 49.61
C LEU A 616 46.71 29.95 48.91
N ALA A 617 46.08 28.98 49.55
CA ALA A 617 45.73 27.71 48.99
C ALA A 617 44.68 27.82 47.85
N SER A 618 43.79 28.86 47.89
CA SER A 618 42.79 29.15 46.86
C SER A 618 43.43 29.70 45.58
N LEU A 619 44.54 30.49 45.72
CA LEU A 619 45.34 30.98 44.58
C LEU A 619 46.07 29.87 43.81
N PHE A 620 46.56 28.85 44.54
CA PHE A 620 47.17 27.67 43.88
C PHE A 620 46.13 26.73 43.30
N LYS A 621 44.96 26.63 43.86
CA LYS A 621 43.80 25.97 43.24
C LYS A 621 43.30 26.72 42.00
N ARG A 622 43.22 28.03 42.02
CA ARG A 622 42.89 28.87 40.85
C ARG A 622 43.87 28.67 39.71
N ARG A 623 45.21 28.61 39.97
CA ARG A 623 46.24 28.32 38.96
C ARG A 623 46.21 26.86 38.42
N ARG A 624 45.70 25.90 39.18
CA ARG A 624 45.45 24.53 38.71
C ARG A 624 44.11 24.39 37.97
N GLN A 625 43.12 25.19 38.30
CA GLN A 625 41.83 25.24 37.62
C GLN A 625 41.87 26.02 36.28
N ASP A 626 42.80 26.96 36.13
CA ASP A 626 43.01 27.65 34.83
C ASP A 626 43.49 26.74 33.70
N ASN A 627 43.93 25.52 34.02
CA ASN A 627 44.26 24.46 33.04
C ASN A 627 43.19 23.35 32.95
N SER A 628 42.07 23.44 33.66
CA SER A 628 40.93 22.58 33.39
C SER A 628 40.28 23.05 32.08
N GLU A 629 40.10 22.14 31.12
CA GLU A 629 39.48 22.38 29.81
C GLU A 629 38.23 23.21 29.95
N ARG A 630 38.28 24.49 29.48
CA ARG A 630 37.09 25.37 29.44
C ARG A 630 36.14 24.76 28.43
N LEU A 631 34.89 24.50 28.85
CA LEU A 631 33.85 24.01 27.96
C LEU A 631 33.51 25.07 26.90
N LEU A 632 33.65 24.72 25.65
CA LEU A 632 33.43 25.60 24.52
C LEU A 632 31.98 25.52 24.04
N SER A 633 31.49 26.60 23.43
CA SER A 633 30.08 26.75 23.01
C SER A 633 29.61 25.62 22.07
N LYS A 634 30.44 25.22 21.09
CA LYS A 634 30.13 24.08 20.20
C LYS A 634 30.12 22.75 20.93
N GLU A 635 31.10 22.48 21.77
CA GLU A 635 31.15 21.24 22.55
C GLU A 635 29.93 21.12 23.48
N CYS A 636 29.57 22.22 24.12
CA CYS A 636 28.38 22.29 24.95
C CYS A 636 27.11 21.95 24.16
N LEU A 637 26.89 22.64 23.04
CA LEU A 637 25.69 22.43 22.23
C LEU A 637 25.59 21.01 21.68
N PHE A 638 26.68 20.47 21.10
CA PHE A 638 26.69 19.11 20.58
C PHE A 638 26.53 18.06 21.68
N LYS A 639 27.04 18.32 22.87
CA LYS A 639 26.82 17.44 24.02
C LYS A 639 25.37 17.48 24.49
N LEU A 640 24.75 18.66 24.53
CA LEU A 640 23.33 18.80 24.79
C LEU A 640 22.47 18.09 23.72
N LEU A 641 22.78 18.25 22.43
CA LEU A 641 22.09 17.52 21.36
C LEU A 641 22.15 15.99 21.55
N LYS A 642 23.29 15.48 22.03
CA LYS A 642 23.51 14.05 22.22
C LYS A 642 22.83 13.48 23.48
N GLU A 643 22.72 14.25 24.57
CA GLU A 643 22.40 13.69 25.88
C GLU A 643 21.21 14.36 26.60
N ALA A 644 20.87 15.63 26.26
CA ALA A 644 19.99 16.46 27.08
C ALA A 644 18.52 16.00 27.06
N SER A 645 18.08 15.33 26.01
CA SER A 645 16.71 14.80 25.93
C SER A 645 16.39 13.80 27.05
N ARG A 646 17.39 13.08 27.58
CA ARG A 646 17.24 12.22 28.76
C ARG A 646 16.78 12.96 30.03
N TYR A 647 16.97 14.25 30.04
CA TYR A 647 16.67 15.14 31.15
C TYR A 647 15.54 16.10 30.80
N ASN A 648 14.69 15.75 29.84
CA ASN A 648 13.59 16.57 29.33
C ASN A 648 14.04 17.95 28.81
N ILE A 649 15.18 18.00 28.13
CA ILE A 649 15.70 19.20 27.47
C ILE A 649 15.82 18.91 25.99
N PHE A 650 15.11 19.63 25.16
CA PHE A 650 14.96 19.41 23.73
C PHE A 650 15.44 20.59 22.92
N LEU A 651 16.25 20.35 21.89
CA LEU A 651 16.83 21.37 21.03
C LEU A 651 16.19 21.31 19.65
N CYS A 652 15.84 22.49 19.12
CA CYS A 652 15.31 22.66 17.76
C CYS A 652 16.17 23.71 17.06
N LEU A 653 16.95 23.30 16.07
CA LEU A 653 17.95 24.11 15.40
C LEU A 653 17.62 24.28 13.93
N SER A 654 18.01 25.40 13.32
CA SER A 654 18.04 25.57 11.87
C SER A 654 19.36 26.14 11.38
N ALA A 655 19.69 25.79 10.15
CA ALA A 655 20.83 26.37 9.42
C ALA A 655 20.55 26.36 7.92
N THR A 656 21.03 27.38 7.22
CA THR A 656 20.98 27.44 5.75
C THR A 656 21.86 26.37 5.11
N ASN A 657 23.02 26.08 5.72
CA ASN A 657 23.98 25.08 5.23
C ASN A 657 24.78 24.48 6.38
N LEU A 658 25.64 23.50 6.10
CA LEU A 658 26.47 22.80 7.09
C LEU A 658 27.84 23.44 7.35
N SER A 659 28.05 24.71 6.99
CA SER A 659 29.33 25.40 7.19
C SER A 659 29.75 25.55 8.66
N PHE A 660 28.81 25.48 9.58
CA PHE A 660 29.05 25.50 11.02
C PHE A 660 29.75 24.22 11.54
N VAL A 661 29.65 23.12 10.76
CA VAL A 661 30.37 21.86 11.06
C VAL A 661 31.77 22.00 10.49
N ASN A 662 32.71 22.40 11.33
CA ASN A 662 34.09 22.61 10.94
C ASN A 662 35.05 22.00 11.97
N ASP A 663 36.33 21.88 11.59
CA ASP A 663 37.41 21.40 12.42
C ASP A 663 38.14 22.59 13.04
N ASP A 664 37.72 23.01 14.20
CA ASP A 664 38.49 23.95 15.01
C ASP A 664 39.65 23.20 15.67
N ALA A 665 40.63 22.81 14.88
CA ALA A 665 41.76 21.91 15.25
C ALA A 665 42.60 22.41 16.44
N GLN A 666 42.38 23.62 16.94
CA GLN A 666 43.10 24.15 18.08
C GLN A 666 42.44 23.93 19.45
N TYR A 667 41.11 23.67 19.52
CA TYR A 667 40.40 23.76 20.78
C TYR A 667 39.29 22.75 21.03
N SER A 668 38.93 21.83 20.11
CA SER A 668 37.84 20.89 20.33
C SER A 668 38.22 19.43 20.13
N ASN A 669 37.79 18.59 21.10
CA ASN A 669 37.87 17.12 21.01
C ASN A 669 36.80 16.55 20.07
N LEU A 670 36.03 17.37 19.37
CA LEU A 670 34.88 16.97 18.55
C LEU A 670 35.22 17.04 17.06
N SER A 671 35.63 15.93 16.47
CA SER A 671 35.91 15.85 15.02
C SER A 671 34.68 16.17 14.16
N ILE A 672 34.90 16.61 12.93
CA ILE A 672 33.83 16.86 11.92
C ILE A 672 32.92 15.63 11.78
N SER A 673 33.50 14.43 11.70
CA SER A 673 32.75 13.18 11.61
C SER A 673 31.85 12.96 12.83
N ALA A 674 32.33 13.29 14.04
CA ALA A 674 31.53 13.16 15.26
C ALA A 674 30.39 14.18 15.31
N GLN A 675 30.58 15.40 14.79
CA GLN A 675 29.52 16.40 14.68
C GLN A 675 28.41 15.93 13.73
N TYR A 676 28.74 15.43 12.53
CA TYR A 676 27.76 14.84 11.61
C TYR A 676 27.03 13.64 12.23
N ASP A 677 27.76 12.77 12.91
CA ASP A 677 27.20 11.60 13.58
C ASP A 677 26.19 11.98 14.67
N ILE A 678 26.45 13.04 15.42
CA ILE A 678 25.55 13.54 16.45
C ILE A 678 24.27 14.07 15.81
N LEU A 679 24.37 14.92 14.77
CA LEU A 679 23.19 15.41 14.04
C LEU A 679 22.36 14.26 13.49
N LYS A 680 22.99 13.32 12.82
CA LYS A 680 22.36 12.16 12.21
C LYS A 680 21.63 11.25 13.20
N LYS A 681 22.22 11.04 14.38
CA LYS A 681 21.68 10.12 15.39
C LYS A 681 20.77 10.79 16.42
N SER A 682 20.89 12.11 16.61
CA SER A 682 20.22 12.84 17.68
C SER A 682 19.03 13.68 17.23
N CYS A 683 18.86 13.87 15.92
CA CYS A 683 17.85 14.79 15.41
C CYS A 683 16.84 14.13 14.46
N TYR A 684 15.61 14.62 14.47
CA TYR A 684 14.75 14.61 13.30
C TYR A 684 15.35 15.61 12.31
N ILE A 685 15.47 15.25 11.04
CA ILE A 685 16.06 16.14 10.04
C ILE A 685 14.97 16.69 9.12
N GLY A 686 14.74 17.98 9.17
CA GLY A 686 13.90 18.71 8.24
C GLY A 686 14.73 19.25 7.07
N VAL A 687 14.31 19.02 5.84
CA VAL A 687 15.05 19.43 4.63
C VAL A 687 14.14 20.30 3.76
N PHE A 688 14.59 21.51 3.46
CA PHE A 688 13.95 22.40 2.49
C PHE A 688 14.59 22.25 1.10
N ASN A 689 13.99 22.91 0.10
CA ASN A 689 14.62 23.08 -1.20
C ASN A 689 16.00 23.76 -1.01
N ASP A 690 16.92 23.59 -1.94
CA ASP A 690 18.29 24.13 -1.92
C ASP A 690 19.21 23.60 -0.81
N ALA A 691 18.79 22.64 0.00
CA ALA A 691 19.66 22.03 0.99
C ALA A 691 20.79 21.25 0.29
N SER A 692 22.03 21.59 0.63
CA SER A 692 23.22 20.87 0.17
C SER A 692 23.72 19.89 1.23
N ASP A 693 24.47 18.87 0.79
CA ASP A 693 25.17 17.95 1.69
C ASP A 693 24.27 17.16 2.67
N VAL A 694 22.96 17.01 2.36
CA VAL A 694 21.99 16.29 3.21
C VAL A 694 22.43 14.88 3.52
N GLU A 695 23.12 14.21 2.61
CA GLU A 695 23.68 12.87 2.75
C GLU A 695 24.72 12.73 3.88
N ARG A 696 25.35 13.85 4.29
CA ARG A 696 26.32 13.82 5.42
C ARG A 696 25.63 13.66 6.76
N ILE A 697 24.37 14.12 6.88
CA ILE A 697 23.57 14.08 8.11
C ILE A 697 22.41 13.10 8.04
N THR A 698 22.26 12.35 6.95
CA THR A 698 21.21 11.35 6.76
C THR A 698 21.78 10.07 6.18
N ASN A 699 20.94 9.00 6.10
CA ASN A 699 21.30 7.78 5.36
C ASN A 699 20.76 7.80 3.92
N PHE A 700 20.20 8.93 3.49
CA PHE A 700 19.56 9.06 2.18
C PHE A 700 20.40 9.93 1.24
N THR A 701 20.55 9.45 0.02
CA THR A 701 21.06 10.24 -1.10
C THR A 701 19.86 10.72 -1.91
N PHE A 702 19.55 12.00 -1.81
CA PHE A 702 18.51 12.60 -2.62
C PHE A 702 19.10 13.04 -3.97
N LYS A 703 18.41 12.68 -5.07
CA LYS A 703 18.72 13.30 -6.37
C LYS A 703 18.43 14.80 -6.26
N THR A 704 19.23 15.61 -6.90
CA THR A 704 19.02 17.08 -6.95
C THR A 704 17.60 17.43 -7.46
N SER A 705 17.06 16.61 -8.37
CA SER A 705 15.67 16.71 -8.83
C SER A 705 14.64 16.56 -7.72
N THR A 706 14.87 15.67 -6.76
CA THR A 706 13.96 15.45 -5.62
C THR A 706 13.94 16.66 -4.70
N LEU A 707 15.09 17.24 -4.39
CA LEU A 707 15.17 18.46 -3.58
C LEU A 707 14.54 19.65 -4.31
N ASN A 708 14.80 19.80 -5.60
CA ASN A 708 14.20 20.86 -6.44
C ASN A 708 12.67 20.67 -6.64
N SER A 709 12.13 19.47 -6.38
CA SER A 709 10.68 19.22 -6.44
C SER A 709 9.95 19.66 -5.17
N ILE A 710 10.69 19.98 -4.11
CA ILE A 710 10.12 20.57 -2.89
C ILE A 710 9.77 22.00 -3.20
N ASN A 711 8.50 22.32 -3.15
CA ASN A 711 8.04 23.68 -3.36
C ASN A 711 8.24 24.51 -2.08
N GLU A 712 8.13 25.85 -2.20
CA GLU A 712 8.30 26.81 -1.11
C GLU A 712 7.41 26.57 0.12
N ASN A 713 6.29 25.84 -0.04
CA ASN A 713 5.30 25.57 0.99
C ASN A 713 5.50 24.23 1.69
N MET A 714 6.56 23.51 1.38
CA MET A 714 6.79 22.14 1.82
C MET A 714 8.21 21.92 2.32
N MET A 715 8.35 20.83 3.08
CA MET A 715 9.64 20.30 3.47
C MET A 715 9.62 18.77 3.48
N ILE A 716 10.78 18.15 3.45
CA ILE A 716 10.97 16.73 3.73
C ILE A 716 11.39 16.59 5.18
N LEU A 717 10.72 15.72 5.91
CA LEU A 717 11.11 15.31 7.26
C LEU A 717 11.67 13.89 7.22
N ILE A 718 12.85 13.70 7.79
CA ILE A 718 13.51 12.41 7.94
C ILE A 718 13.49 12.08 9.42
N THR A 719 12.86 10.97 9.77
CA THR A 719 12.80 10.51 11.16
C THR A 719 14.06 9.74 11.53
N ARG A 720 14.26 9.53 12.82
CA ARG A 720 15.37 8.74 13.37
C ARG A 720 15.36 7.27 12.93
N GLN A 721 14.21 6.75 12.54
CA GLN A 721 14.03 5.41 12.00
C GLN A 721 14.32 5.34 10.50
N ASN A 722 14.87 6.43 9.94
CA ASN A 722 15.13 6.58 8.51
C ASN A 722 13.85 6.50 7.64
N THR A 723 12.72 6.92 8.17
CA THR A 723 11.52 7.13 7.34
C THR A 723 11.51 8.56 6.82
N VAL A 724 11.05 8.73 5.59
CA VAL A 724 11.03 10.01 4.88
C VAL A 724 9.58 10.38 4.59
N MET A 725 9.18 11.58 4.99
CA MET A 725 7.85 12.10 4.68
C MET A 725 7.93 13.51 4.13
N LYS A 726 7.02 13.86 3.22
CA LYS A 726 6.83 15.21 2.69
C LYS A 726 5.66 15.85 3.42
N LEU A 727 5.85 17.03 3.96
CA LEU A 727 4.81 17.73 4.71
C LEU A 727 4.69 19.19 4.26
N LYS A 728 3.48 19.72 4.44
CA LYS A 728 3.17 21.16 4.31
C LYS A 728 3.24 21.77 5.70
N TYR A 729 3.95 22.87 5.83
CA TYR A 729 4.00 23.65 7.08
C TYR A 729 3.03 24.82 7.06
N TYR A 730 2.68 25.32 8.24
CA TYR A 730 1.75 26.46 8.38
C TYR A 730 2.43 27.78 8.02
N HIS A 731 1.71 28.61 7.27
CA HIS A 731 2.02 30.01 6.99
C HIS A 731 1.18 30.91 7.91
N PHE A 732 1.81 31.88 8.56
CA PHE A 732 1.22 32.77 9.56
C PHE A 732 1.04 34.21 9.04
#